data_19bb8ab5570d65631bf78921c26bde75
#
_entry.id   19bb8ab5570d65631bf78921c26bde75
#
_cell.length_a   1.000
_cell.length_b   1.000
_cell.length_c   1.000
_cell.angle_alpha   90.00
_cell.angle_beta   90.00
_cell.angle_gamma   90.00
#
_symmetry.space_group_name_H-M   'P 1'
#
loop_
_entity.id
_entity.type
_entity.pdbx_description
1 polymer ?
#
loop_
_entity_poly.entity_id
_entity_poly.type
_entity_poly.pdbx_seq_one_letter_code
_entity_poly.pdbx_strand_id
1 'polypeptide(L)'
;MNTGLSYSQFYNILLNLRENFHKTGRIDDSNAKLDEILKLIMTSYSLARRNILFSMEYVRKYSLEEYGVNNKIAKSLKKIFENEVRNDYFLNNDGSNIFGNNPKLQINDSENEFAELLISEISKIDFYNLLKEKNNSNFDVINECFGHFVRDNFRNNKEDGQYMTPAEISKPISKMIMNILLSDIKTKEKIDNNKFKILDPTCGVGTLLLELEKEFGNYYNDEQMKYFKKNCIFGQDKVERMVRMSKMNFLLIDNNISNVKIGNSIVGDSEIDNLKGKIDFIISNPPFGADFSTDELDLNKYPFINSLKGKYPKVKSEILILDKSIDLLKQGGYIAIVLPDGIFSSKGINEDLRNYLIDNFTIEWIVDLPAVAFAQAGTRTNTSIMLLKKEKTNETNKIKMIVCENLGYDVKERQGVPVKFEKGENDFIKILKYFNNNKKQVVSENPSIVNIVKSDLIGNVLKPNFYSAERYKTLECAKKDNNDYIRLSKVVSFETKNRKGSLTNSNIKHISILHVNDDGIINYKEVFKFNPISKGRITKPNDILFSKLNPRISRICIVKENSNYQFVCSNEFEIMRAVNPDDTFLISRLLKTSFVQKQIESLTSGTSSSHSRIKTEQLMNILIPNPQKFKTNKKLNDKIKASNNLLDTIYSSTGKLNTLDDMLENEINRN
;
A
#
# COMPACT_ATOMS: atom_id res chain seq x y z
N MET A 1 -0.04 40.42 -4.27
CA MET A 1 -1.02 39.83 -3.36
C MET A 1 -1.22 38.39 -3.79
N ASN A 2 -1.01 37.43 -2.88
CA ASN A 2 -1.17 36.03 -3.22
C ASN A 2 -2.67 35.72 -3.30
N THR A 3 -3.25 35.72 -4.49
CA THR A 3 -4.67 35.48 -4.76
C THR A 3 -5.00 33.96 -4.79
N GLY A 4 -4.02 33.12 -4.48
CA GLY A 4 -4.18 31.67 -4.49
C GLY A 4 -5.08 31.15 -3.37
N LEU A 5 -6.08 30.33 -3.71
CA LEU A 5 -6.91 29.62 -2.76
C LEU A 5 -6.06 28.62 -1.96
N SER A 6 -5.98 28.79 -0.63
CA SER A 6 -5.24 27.85 0.20
C SER A 6 -6.00 26.54 0.38
N TYR A 7 -5.29 25.44 0.65
CA TYR A 7 -5.89 24.15 0.97
C TYR A 7 -6.96 24.23 2.05
N SER A 8 -6.67 24.91 3.17
CA SER A 8 -7.60 25.06 4.29
C SER A 8 -8.86 25.86 3.92
N GLN A 9 -8.72 26.89 3.09
CA GLN A 9 -9.87 27.67 2.62
C GLN A 9 -10.79 26.81 1.75
N PHE A 10 -10.24 26.09 0.79
CA PHE A 10 -11.05 25.23 -0.08
C PHE A 10 -11.70 24.09 0.69
N TYR A 11 -10.96 23.45 1.59
CA TYR A 11 -11.50 22.38 2.44
C TYR A 11 -12.68 22.87 3.31
N ASN A 12 -12.57 24.06 3.89
CA ASN A 12 -13.64 24.67 4.69
C ASN A 12 -14.87 25.00 3.84
N ILE A 13 -14.70 25.48 2.60
CA ILE A 13 -15.82 25.69 1.67
C ILE A 13 -16.59 24.38 1.43
N LEU A 14 -15.87 23.30 1.15
CA LEU A 14 -16.49 21.98 0.94
C LEU A 14 -17.21 21.47 2.18
N LEU A 15 -16.62 21.66 3.37
CA LEU A 15 -17.28 21.31 4.64
C LEU A 15 -18.56 22.12 4.86
N ASN A 16 -18.51 23.45 4.64
CA ASN A 16 -19.67 24.31 4.80
C ASN A 16 -20.80 23.93 3.82
N LEU A 17 -20.46 23.65 2.56
CA LEU A 17 -21.44 23.15 1.59
C LEU A 17 -22.09 21.85 2.08
N ARG A 18 -21.29 20.88 2.54
CA ARG A 18 -21.80 19.62 3.08
C ARG A 18 -22.70 19.82 4.29
N GLU A 19 -22.30 20.69 5.24
CA GLU A 19 -23.08 21.01 6.42
C GLU A 19 -24.39 21.71 6.08
N ASN A 20 -24.42 22.61 5.10
CA ASN A 20 -25.63 23.26 4.65
C ASN A 20 -26.64 22.25 4.10
N PHE A 21 -26.19 21.26 3.29
CA PHE A 21 -27.04 20.15 2.87
C PHE A 21 -27.49 19.24 4.04
N HIS A 22 -26.66 19.09 5.07
CA HIS A 22 -27.01 18.28 6.24
C HIS A 22 -28.07 18.95 7.13
N LYS A 23 -27.90 20.25 7.42
CA LYS A 23 -28.79 21.02 8.31
C LYS A 23 -30.22 21.14 7.77
N THR A 24 -30.38 21.11 6.46
CA THR A 24 -31.71 21.15 5.83
C THR A 24 -32.46 19.82 5.88
N GLY A 25 -31.80 18.72 6.31
CA GLY A 25 -32.42 17.40 6.52
C GLY A 25 -33.02 16.73 5.27
N ARG A 26 -32.68 17.22 4.05
CA ARG A 26 -33.33 16.79 2.81
C ARG A 26 -32.62 15.68 2.08
N ILE A 27 -31.34 15.60 2.26
CA ILE A 27 -30.49 14.59 1.64
C ILE A 27 -29.82 13.85 2.78
N ASP A 28 -30.35 12.68 3.13
CA ASP A 28 -29.75 11.82 4.16
C ASP A 28 -28.53 11.10 3.64
N ASP A 29 -28.56 10.69 2.36
CA ASP A 29 -27.44 10.01 1.73
C ASP A 29 -26.23 10.94 1.50
N SER A 30 -25.11 10.54 2.08
CA SER A 30 -23.86 11.28 1.94
C SER A 30 -23.40 11.38 0.50
N ASN A 31 -23.66 10.37 -0.33
CA ASN A 31 -23.28 10.34 -1.74
C ASN A 31 -24.07 11.34 -2.58
N ALA A 32 -25.38 11.46 -2.30
CA ALA A 32 -26.22 12.44 -2.96
C ALA A 32 -25.80 13.88 -2.58
N LYS A 33 -25.36 14.12 -1.35
CA LYS A 33 -24.78 15.43 -0.95
C LYS A 33 -23.52 15.75 -1.77
N LEU A 34 -22.67 14.77 -1.98
CA LEU A 34 -21.47 14.95 -2.81
C LEU A 34 -21.80 15.29 -4.25
N ASP A 35 -22.78 14.60 -4.83
CA ASP A 35 -23.22 14.89 -6.20
C ASP A 35 -23.76 16.32 -6.35
N GLU A 36 -24.50 16.83 -5.35
CA GLU A 36 -24.95 18.23 -5.37
C GLU A 36 -23.79 19.23 -5.27
N ILE A 37 -22.81 18.96 -4.43
CA ILE A 37 -21.61 19.79 -4.33
C ILE A 37 -20.85 19.79 -5.66
N LEU A 38 -20.70 18.62 -6.31
CA LEU A 38 -20.07 18.49 -7.62
C LEU A 38 -20.82 19.30 -8.71
N LYS A 39 -22.15 19.22 -8.75
CA LYS A 39 -22.97 20.00 -9.69
C LYS A 39 -22.73 21.49 -9.54
N LEU A 40 -22.66 22.01 -8.30
CA LEU A 40 -22.43 23.42 -8.03
C LEU A 40 -21.01 23.87 -8.45
N ILE A 41 -19.98 23.06 -8.09
CA ILE A 41 -18.59 23.33 -8.47
C ILE A 41 -18.45 23.39 -10.00
N MET A 42 -18.97 22.38 -10.69
CA MET A 42 -18.87 22.32 -12.15
C MET A 42 -19.69 23.42 -12.83
N THR A 43 -20.80 23.85 -12.25
CA THR A 43 -21.57 25.01 -12.76
C THR A 43 -20.76 26.29 -12.66
N SER A 44 -20.16 26.54 -11.50
CA SER A 44 -19.29 27.71 -11.30
C SER A 44 -18.09 27.70 -12.25
N TYR A 45 -17.44 26.53 -12.43
CA TYR A 45 -16.34 26.33 -13.36
C TYR A 45 -16.78 26.58 -14.82
N SER A 46 -17.90 26.02 -15.25
CA SER A 46 -18.45 26.18 -16.62
C SER A 46 -18.74 27.66 -16.95
N LEU A 47 -19.34 28.39 -16.00
CA LEU A 47 -19.54 29.84 -16.14
C LEU A 47 -18.23 30.60 -16.26
N ALA A 48 -17.24 30.27 -15.42
CA ALA A 48 -15.93 30.90 -15.46
C ALA A 48 -15.21 30.69 -16.81
N ARG A 49 -15.35 29.52 -17.44
CA ARG A 49 -14.85 29.23 -18.79
C ARG A 49 -15.52 30.11 -19.87
N ARG A 50 -16.71 30.59 -19.62
CA ARG A 50 -17.44 31.53 -20.47
C ARG A 50 -17.20 33.00 -20.08
N ASN A 51 -16.19 33.27 -19.25
CA ASN A 51 -15.87 34.58 -18.70
C ASN A 51 -17.01 35.18 -17.84
N ILE A 52 -17.78 34.36 -17.16
CA ILE A 52 -18.85 34.77 -16.25
C ILE A 52 -18.43 34.44 -14.83
N LEU A 53 -18.37 35.45 -13.96
CA LEU A 53 -18.13 35.27 -12.52
C LEU A 53 -19.41 34.75 -11.85
N PHE A 54 -19.37 33.55 -11.28
CA PHE A 54 -20.48 33.04 -10.49
C PHE A 54 -20.56 33.76 -9.14
N SER A 55 -21.60 34.55 -8.95
CA SER A 55 -21.79 35.37 -7.77
C SER A 55 -23.28 35.56 -7.48
N MET A 56 -23.61 36.05 -6.27
CA MET A 56 -24.98 36.43 -5.92
C MET A 56 -25.51 37.52 -6.85
N GLU A 57 -24.69 38.48 -7.23
CA GLU A 57 -25.06 39.53 -8.20
C GLU A 57 -25.47 38.95 -9.55
N TYR A 58 -24.69 38.02 -10.07
CA TYR A 58 -25.01 37.30 -11.31
C TYR A 58 -26.37 36.56 -11.22
N VAL A 59 -26.62 35.83 -10.13
CA VAL A 59 -27.86 35.09 -9.96
C VAL A 59 -29.06 36.01 -9.80
N ARG A 60 -28.93 37.14 -9.10
CA ARG A 60 -29.97 38.15 -8.97
C ARG A 60 -30.28 38.85 -10.29
N LYS A 61 -29.25 39.17 -11.06
CA LYS A 61 -29.42 39.71 -12.44
C LYS A 61 -30.15 38.69 -13.34
N TYR A 62 -29.73 37.43 -13.29
CA TYR A 62 -30.39 36.35 -14.01
C TYR A 62 -31.89 36.20 -13.60
N SER A 63 -32.18 36.30 -12.29
CA SER A 63 -33.54 36.25 -11.78
C SER A 63 -34.39 37.42 -12.31
N LEU A 64 -33.83 38.61 -12.41
CA LEU A 64 -34.50 39.79 -12.93
C LEU A 64 -34.80 39.63 -14.43
N GLU A 65 -33.81 39.18 -15.19
CA GLU A 65 -33.94 38.98 -16.65
C GLU A 65 -34.97 37.88 -17.00
N GLU A 66 -34.95 36.75 -16.25
CA GLU A 66 -35.80 35.57 -16.56
C GLU A 66 -37.20 35.67 -15.94
N TYR A 67 -37.34 36.27 -14.77
CA TYR A 67 -38.63 36.25 -14.02
C TYR A 67 -39.18 37.64 -13.68
N GLY A 68 -38.53 38.71 -14.11
CA GLY A 68 -38.92 40.09 -13.81
C GLY A 68 -38.76 40.55 -12.36
N VAL A 69 -38.16 39.72 -11.51
CA VAL A 69 -37.85 39.99 -10.08
C VAL A 69 -36.52 39.42 -9.69
N ASN A 70 -35.83 40.04 -8.75
CA ASN A 70 -34.46 39.70 -8.37
C ASN A 70 -34.35 38.72 -7.17
N ASN A 71 -35.45 38.21 -6.67
CA ASN A 71 -35.54 37.41 -5.44
C ASN A 71 -35.90 35.92 -5.64
N LYS A 72 -36.06 35.46 -6.89
CA LYS A 72 -36.30 34.03 -7.17
C LYS A 72 -35.00 33.26 -7.29
N ILE A 73 -34.18 33.31 -6.22
CA ILE A 73 -32.80 32.83 -6.22
C ILE A 73 -32.70 31.32 -6.45
N ALA A 74 -33.49 30.52 -5.71
CA ALA A 74 -33.49 29.06 -5.85
C ALA A 74 -33.87 28.62 -7.28
N LYS A 75 -34.91 29.22 -7.81
CA LYS A 75 -35.38 28.91 -9.17
C LYS A 75 -34.36 29.33 -10.23
N SER A 76 -33.70 30.47 -10.04
CA SER A 76 -32.65 30.95 -10.93
C SER A 76 -31.41 30.06 -10.88
N LEU A 77 -30.97 29.63 -9.68
CA LEU A 77 -29.84 28.72 -9.54
C LEU A 77 -30.09 27.37 -10.25
N LYS A 78 -31.29 26.80 -10.08
CA LYS A 78 -31.67 25.59 -10.81
C LYS A 78 -31.64 25.77 -12.31
N LYS A 79 -32.16 26.88 -12.80
CA LYS A 79 -32.20 27.17 -14.22
C LYS A 79 -30.80 27.43 -14.82
N ILE A 80 -29.94 28.10 -14.09
CA ILE A 80 -28.54 28.29 -14.45
C ILE A 80 -27.87 26.90 -14.57
N PHE A 81 -28.03 26.02 -13.58
CA PHE A 81 -27.49 24.66 -13.65
C PHE A 81 -28.06 23.90 -14.87
N GLU A 82 -29.38 23.93 -15.11
CA GLU A 82 -30.02 23.26 -16.25
C GLU A 82 -29.48 23.76 -17.60
N ASN A 83 -29.06 25.00 -17.70
CA ASN A 83 -28.43 25.56 -18.88
C ASN A 83 -26.96 25.11 -19.01
N GLU A 84 -26.18 25.21 -17.92
CA GLU A 84 -24.75 24.85 -17.92
C GLU A 84 -24.51 23.34 -18.09
N VAL A 85 -25.40 22.50 -17.54
CA VAL A 85 -25.27 21.02 -17.60
C VAL A 85 -25.39 20.45 -19.03
N ARG A 86 -25.80 21.25 -20.01
CA ARG A 86 -25.83 20.90 -21.41
C ARG A 86 -24.54 21.15 -22.17
N ASN A 87 -23.55 21.81 -21.53
CA ASN A 87 -22.26 22.07 -22.12
C ASN A 87 -21.43 20.78 -22.23
N ASP A 88 -20.51 20.74 -23.16
CA ASP A 88 -19.64 19.60 -23.46
C ASP A 88 -18.88 19.09 -22.23
N TYR A 89 -18.61 19.97 -21.25
CA TYR A 89 -17.94 19.59 -19.98
C TYR A 89 -18.73 18.58 -19.14
N PHE A 90 -20.04 18.53 -19.32
CA PHE A 90 -20.95 17.63 -18.61
C PHE A 90 -21.32 16.39 -19.40
N LEU A 91 -20.85 16.27 -20.65
CA LEU A 91 -21.23 15.19 -21.53
C LEU A 91 -20.15 14.12 -21.64
N ASN A 92 -20.58 12.89 -21.74
CA ASN A 92 -19.77 11.76 -22.18
C ASN A 92 -19.62 11.79 -23.71
N ASN A 93 -18.73 10.97 -24.28
CA ASN A 93 -18.52 10.89 -25.73
C ASN A 93 -19.75 10.44 -26.50
N ASP A 94 -20.65 9.69 -25.89
CA ASP A 94 -21.90 9.24 -26.43
C ASP A 94 -23.04 10.29 -26.33
N GLY A 95 -22.73 11.49 -25.83
CA GLY A 95 -23.68 12.55 -25.60
C GLY A 95 -24.53 12.41 -24.33
N SER A 96 -24.38 11.34 -23.57
CA SER A 96 -25.03 11.19 -22.26
C SER A 96 -24.44 12.14 -21.24
N ASN A 97 -25.25 12.58 -20.26
CA ASN A 97 -24.76 13.46 -19.20
C ASN A 97 -24.08 12.68 -18.07
N ILE A 98 -22.97 13.21 -17.53
CA ILE A 98 -22.20 12.59 -16.43
C ILE A 98 -23.00 12.48 -15.12
N PHE A 99 -24.07 13.25 -14.94
CA PHE A 99 -24.97 13.18 -13.79
C PHE A 99 -26.25 12.38 -14.10
N GLY A 100 -26.26 11.58 -15.16
CA GLY A 100 -27.38 10.74 -15.57
C GLY A 100 -28.43 11.48 -16.40
N ASN A 101 -29.58 10.85 -16.62
CA ASN A 101 -30.66 11.38 -17.45
C ASN A 101 -31.37 12.54 -16.75
N ASN A 102 -31.42 13.70 -17.40
CA ASN A 102 -32.13 14.89 -16.95
C ASN A 102 -31.71 15.36 -15.54
N PRO A 103 -30.41 15.66 -15.32
CA PRO A 103 -29.89 16.04 -14.01
C PRO A 103 -30.50 17.34 -13.51
N LYS A 104 -30.85 17.39 -12.23
CA LYS A 104 -31.43 18.56 -11.55
C LYS A 104 -30.71 18.80 -10.23
N LEU A 105 -30.72 20.06 -9.76
CA LEU A 105 -30.35 20.37 -8.38
C LEU A 105 -31.51 20.01 -7.45
N GLN A 106 -31.20 19.40 -6.31
CA GLN A 106 -32.17 19.01 -5.29
C GLN A 106 -32.50 20.18 -4.34
N ILE A 107 -33.00 21.26 -4.93
CA ILE A 107 -33.43 22.49 -4.25
C ILE A 107 -34.86 22.79 -4.68
N ASN A 108 -35.76 23.15 -3.76
CA ASN A 108 -37.13 23.56 -4.13
C ASN A 108 -37.14 25.04 -4.57
N ASP A 109 -38.07 25.40 -5.44
CA ASP A 109 -38.18 26.75 -5.97
C ASP A 109 -38.44 27.84 -4.91
N SER A 110 -38.98 27.45 -3.74
CA SER A 110 -39.25 28.34 -2.62
C SER A 110 -38.06 28.59 -1.68
N GLU A 111 -36.93 27.84 -1.86
CA GLU A 111 -35.82 27.83 -0.89
C GLU A 111 -34.74 28.86 -1.21
N ASN A 112 -35.15 30.10 -1.30
CA ASN A 112 -34.23 31.17 -1.65
C ASN A 112 -33.07 31.35 -0.65
N GLU A 113 -33.36 31.31 0.68
CA GLU A 113 -32.32 31.44 1.71
C GLU A 113 -31.28 30.31 1.64
N PHE A 114 -31.71 29.07 1.41
CA PHE A 114 -30.79 27.96 1.24
C PHE A 114 -29.94 28.10 -0.03
N ALA A 115 -30.55 28.51 -1.15
CA ALA A 115 -29.82 28.80 -2.38
C ALA A 115 -28.81 29.94 -2.21
N GLU A 116 -29.15 30.98 -1.45
CA GLU A 116 -28.23 32.08 -1.11
C GLU A 116 -27.01 31.60 -0.32
N LEU A 117 -27.20 30.71 0.65
CA LEU A 117 -26.09 30.08 1.39
C LEU A 117 -25.18 29.28 0.46
N LEU A 118 -25.71 28.46 -0.43
CA LEU A 118 -24.92 27.68 -1.38
C LEU A 118 -24.13 28.57 -2.35
N ILE A 119 -24.76 29.60 -2.89
CA ILE A 119 -24.10 30.56 -3.77
C ILE A 119 -23.01 31.31 -3.05
N SER A 120 -23.26 31.74 -1.80
CA SER A 120 -22.28 32.44 -0.96
C SER A 120 -21.05 31.58 -0.70
N GLU A 121 -21.21 30.26 -0.46
CA GLU A 121 -20.06 29.38 -0.26
C GLU A 121 -19.32 29.09 -1.55
N ILE A 122 -20.02 28.73 -2.65
CA ILE A 122 -19.37 28.34 -3.88
C ILE A 122 -18.67 29.53 -4.58
N SER A 123 -19.20 30.75 -4.44
CA SER A 123 -18.59 31.96 -5.02
C SER A 123 -17.27 32.37 -4.36
N LYS A 124 -16.94 31.80 -3.19
CA LYS A 124 -15.60 31.95 -2.58
C LYS A 124 -14.51 31.22 -3.38
N ILE A 125 -14.90 30.27 -4.26
CA ILE A 125 -14.01 29.64 -5.24
C ILE A 125 -14.03 30.52 -6.50
N ASP A 126 -13.08 31.40 -6.61
CA ASP A 126 -13.02 32.32 -7.74
C ASP A 126 -12.37 31.66 -8.97
N PHE A 127 -13.11 30.72 -9.58
CA PHE A 127 -12.65 30.04 -10.80
C PHE A 127 -12.38 31.01 -11.95
N TYR A 128 -13.05 32.15 -11.99
CA TYR A 128 -12.85 33.15 -13.03
C TYR A 128 -11.43 33.71 -13.02
N ASN A 129 -10.92 34.10 -11.85
CA ASN A 129 -9.54 34.58 -11.71
C ASN A 129 -8.52 33.44 -11.75
N LEU A 130 -8.85 32.27 -11.16
CA LEU A 130 -8.00 31.06 -11.21
C LEU A 130 -7.67 30.64 -12.64
N LEU A 131 -8.65 30.68 -13.54
CA LEU A 131 -8.46 30.34 -14.97
C LEU A 131 -7.63 31.40 -15.73
N LYS A 132 -7.70 32.66 -15.32
CA LYS A 132 -6.91 33.73 -15.93
C LYS A 132 -5.44 33.71 -15.53
N GLU A 133 -5.13 33.31 -14.30
CA GLU A 133 -3.77 33.32 -13.78
C GLU A 133 -2.87 32.22 -14.37
N LYS A 134 -3.43 31.22 -15.09
CA LYS A 134 -2.71 30.09 -15.67
C LYS A 134 -1.74 29.37 -14.71
N ASN A 135 -2.00 29.48 -13.40
CA ASN A 135 -1.12 28.92 -12.38
C ASN A 135 -1.58 27.52 -11.97
N ASN A 136 -0.89 26.50 -12.45
CA ASN A 136 -1.22 25.09 -12.19
C ASN A 136 -1.17 24.71 -10.69
N SER A 137 -0.45 25.46 -9.85
CA SER A 137 -0.33 25.16 -8.41
C SER A 137 -1.66 25.29 -7.65
N ASN A 138 -2.54 26.18 -8.06
CA ASN A 138 -3.86 26.35 -7.43
C ASN A 138 -4.79 25.17 -7.71
N PHE A 139 -4.73 24.59 -8.90
CA PHE A 139 -5.52 23.42 -9.26
C PHE A 139 -5.02 22.15 -8.58
N ASP A 140 -3.70 22.03 -8.31
CA ASP A 140 -3.15 20.94 -7.51
C ASP A 140 -3.71 20.92 -6.09
N VAL A 141 -3.79 22.10 -5.47
CA VAL A 141 -4.39 22.28 -4.14
C VAL A 141 -5.87 21.87 -4.13
N ILE A 142 -6.62 22.26 -5.16
CA ILE A 142 -8.04 21.91 -5.29
C ILE A 142 -8.21 20.40 -5.42
N ASN A 143 -7.45 19.75 -6.29
CA ASN A 143 -7.51 18.30 -6.50
C ASN A 143 -7.14 17.50 -5.24
N GLU A 144 -6.05 17.88 -4.58
CA GLU A 144 -5.60 17.22 -3.35
C GLU A 144 -6.64 17.40 -2.24
N CYS A 145 -7.12 18.62 -2.06
CA CYS A 145 -8.12 18.97 -1.07
C CYS A 145 -9.44 18.21 -1.29
N PHE A 146 -9.90 18.17 -2.54
CA PHE A 146 -11.15 17.47 -2.88
C PHE A 146 -11.04 15.98 -2.63
N GLY A 147 -9.93 15.37 -2.98
CA GLY A 147 -9.64 13.99 -2.68
C GLY A 147 -9.66 13.69 -1.18
N HIS A 148 -9.06 14.56 -0.37
CA HIS A 148 -9.09 14.44 1.09
C HIS A 148 -10.52 14.63 1.65
N PHE A 149 -11.24 15.62 1.15
CA PHE A 149 -12.63 15.88 1.55
C PHE A 149 -13.53 14.67 1.32
N VAL A 150 -13.45 14.05 0.14
CA VAL A 150 -14.23 12.85 -0.17
C VAL A 150 -13.85 11.70 0.75
N ARG A 151 -12.58 11.43 0.91
CA ARG A 151 -12.09 10.39 1.82
C ARG A 151 -12.58 10.59 3.25
N ASP A 152 -12.51 11.82 3.77
CA ASP A 152 -12.75 12.09 5.19
C ASP A 152 -14.25 12.11 5.52
N ASN A 153 -15.10 12.48 4.57
CA ASN A 153 -16.51 12.75 4.81
C ASN A 153 -17.50 11.72 4.22
N PHE A 154 -17.04 10.78 3.37
CA PHE A 154 -17.91 9.85 2.64
C PHE A 154 -17.51 8.39 2.83
N ARG A 155 -17.12 8.00 4.05
CA ARG A 155 -16.52 6.71 4.43
C ARG A 155 -17.46 5.50 4.49
N ASN A 156 -18.75 5.67 4.33
CA ASN A 156 -19.72 4.61 4.66
C ASN A 156 -19.69 3.37 3.75
N ASN A 157 -18.86 3.35 2.72
CA ASN A 157 -18.72 2.19 1.82
C ASN A 157 -17.38 1.48 2.07
N LYS A 158 -17.28 0.74 3.18
CA LYS A 158 -16.16 -0.20 3.43
C LYS A 158 -16.04 -1.29 2.35
N GLU A 159 -17.09 -1.52 1.60
CA GLU A 159 -17.15 -2.55 0.55
C GLU A 159 -16.40 -2.16 -0.73
N ASP A 160 -16.18 -0.88 -0.98
CA ASP A 160 -15.60 -0.44 -2.26
C ASP A 160 -14.07 -0.36 -2.26
N GLY A 161 -13.38 -0.55 -1.11
CA GLY A 161 -11.91 -0.64 -1.01
C GLY A 161 -11.15 0.50 -1.72
N GLN A 162 -11.73 1.71 -1.77
CA GLN A 162 -11.23 2.82 -2.59
C GLN A 162 -10.08 3.53 -1.87
N TYR A 163 -8.88 3.19 -2.27
CA TYR A 163 -7.65 3.78 -1.74
C TYR A 163 -7.12 4.82 -2.72
N MET A 164 -7.22 6.10 -2.34
CA MET A 164 -6.54 7.15 -3.09
C MET A 164 -5.04 7.08 -2.85
N THR A 165 -4.26 7.13 -3.93
CA THR A 165 -2.81 7.17 -3.84
C THR A 165 -2.36 8.55 -3.36
N PRO A 166 -1.65 8.67 -2.22
CA PRO A 166 -1.18 9.96 -1.70
C PRO A 166 -0.24 10.68 -2.67
N ALA A 167 -0.28 12.02 -2.68
CA ALA A 167 0.57 12.85 -3.51
C ALA A 167 2.07 12.63 -3.25
N GLU A 168 2.43 12.30 -2.00
CA GLU A 168 3.80 11.97 -1.60
C GLU A 168 4.35 10.72 -2.27
N ILE A 169 3.49 9.92 -2.89
CA ILE A 169 3.82 8.72 -3.65
C ILE A 169 3.59 8.96 -5.14
N SER A 170 2.42 9.45 -5.54
CA SER A 170 2.04 9.58 -6.95
C SER A 170 2.97 10.53 -7.72
N LYS A 171 3.32 11.68 -7.14
CA LYS A 171 4.24 12.66 -7.77
C LYS A 171 5.64 12.09 -8.06
N PRO A 172 6.37 11.54 -7.07
CA PRO A 172 7.71 11.02 -7.35
C PRO A 172 7.69 9.74 -8.23
N ILE A 173 6.68 8.90 -8.09
CA ILE A 173 6.55 7.70 -8.94
C ILE A 173 6.33 8.09 -10.40
N SER A 174 5.50 9.09 -10.68
CA SER A 174 5.32 9.59 -12.06
C SER A 174 6.64 10.09 -12.68
N LYS A 175 7.50 10.77 -11.89
CA LYS A 175 8.85 11.17 -12.33
C LYS A 175 9.75 9.96 -12.60
N MET A 176 9.75 8.95 -11.72
CA MET A 176 10.51 7.71 -11.93
C MET A 176 10.06 7.01 -13.21
N ILE A 177 8.76 6.94 -13.47
CA ILE A 177 8.17 6.37 -14.67
C ILE A 177 8.65 7.12 -15.91
N MET A 178 8.52 8.44 -15.95
CA MET A 178 8.94 9.25 -17.09
C MET A 178 10.44 9.07 -17.40
N ASN A 179 11.30 8.99 -16.37
CA ASN A 179 12.73 8.72 -16.56
C ASN A 179 12.98 7.39 -17.31
N ILE A 180 12.24 6.32 -16.97
CA ILE A 180 12.35 5.04 -17.67
C ILE A 180 11.79 5.14 -19.10
N LEU A 181 10.61 5.70 -19.27
CA LEU A 181 9.95 5.82 -20.57
C LEU A 181 10.81 6.62 -21.57
N LEU A 182 11.41 7.71 -21.11
CA LEU A 182 12.27 8.56 -21.94
C LEU A 182 13.69 7.95 -22.18
N SER A 183 14.12 7.03 -21.33
CA SER A 183 15.40 6.32 -21.53
C SER A 183 15.29 5.15 -22.53
N ASP A 184 14.09 4.62 -22.75
CA ASP A 184 13.82 3.60 -23.76
C ASP A 184 13.60 4.25 -25.13
N ILE A 185 14.53 4.02 -26.06
CA ILE A 185 14.55 4.68 -27.39
C ILE A 185 13.24 4.49 -28.15
N LYS A 186 12.72 3.26 -28.19
CA LYS A 186 11.46 2.95 -28.92
C LYS A 186 10.26 3.59 -28.28
N THR A 187 10.21 3.64 -26.96
CA THR A 187 9.15 4.28 -26.20
C THR A 187 9.19 5.78 -26.34
N LYS A 188 10.39 6.37 -26.23
CA LYS A 188 10.62 7.80 -26.45
C LYS A 188 10.16 8.24 -27.84
N GLU A 189 10.50 7.48 -28.89
CA GLU A 189 10.05 7.77 -30.27
C GLU A 189 8.51 7.81 -30.39
N LYS A 190 7.78 6.90 -29.72
CA LYS A 190 6.31 6.94 -29.69
C LYS A 190 5.78 8.16 -28.96
N ILE A 191 6.44 8.55 -27.85
CA ILE A 191 6.10 9.76 -27.09
C ILE A 191 6.32 10.99 -27.99
N ASP A 192 7.50 11.12 -28.58
CA ASP A 192 7.84 12.24 -29.47
C ASP A 192 6.85 12.41 -30.62
N ASN A 193 6.34 11.29 -31.17
CA ASN A 193 5.33 11.27 -32.23
C ASN A 193 3.88 11.40 -31.72
N ASN A 194 3.67 11.65 -30.42
CA ASN A 194 2.36 11.82 -29.79
C ASN A 194 1.39 10.64 -29.99
N LYS A 195 1.93 9.41 -30.02
CA LYS A 195 1.17 8.15 -30.23
C LYS A 195 1.11 7.27 -29.00
N PHE A 196 1.58 7.76 -27.86
CA PHE A 196 1.73 7.01 -26.61
C PHE A 196 0.43 7.05 -25.80
N LYS A 197 -0.22 5.91 -25.65
CA LYS A 197 -1.51 5.77 -24.95
C LYS A 197 -1.33 5.26 -23.54
N ILE A 198 -1.95 5.92 -22.56
CA ILE A 198 -1.96 5.55 -21.15
C ILE A 198 -3.36 5.16 -20.68
N LEU A 199 -3.45 4.21 -19.76
CA LEU A 199 -4.71 3.72 -19.18
C LEU A 199 -4.56 3.45 -17.68
N ASP A 200 -5.58 3.81 -16.89
CA ASP A 200 -5.83 3.26 -15.57
C ASP A 200 -7.16 2.50 -15.57
N PRO A 201 -7.16 1.15 -15.46
CA PRO A 201 -8.36 0.34 -15.48
C PRO A 201 -9.18 0.40 -14.18
N THR A 202 -8.67 1.09 -13.13
CA THR A 202 -9.34 1.28 -11.83
C THR A 202 -9.03 2.68 -11.29
N CYS A 203 -9.33 3.70 -12.11
CA CYS A 203 -8.76 5.04 -11.96
C CYS A 203 -9.23 5.81 -10.70
N GLY A 204 -10.30 5.38 -10.04
CA GLY A 204 -10.86 6.12 -8.92
C GLY A 204 -11.12 7.57 -9.30
N VAL A 205 -10.56 8.52 -8.54
CA VAL A 205 -10.67 9.96 -8.82
C VAL A 205 -9.63 10.48 -9.84
N GLY A 206 -8.85 9.59 -10.46
CA GLY A 206 -7.91 9.92 -11.53
C GLY A 206 -6.52 10.39 -11.09
N THR A 207 -6.17 10.32 -9.81
CA THR A 207 -4.91 10.89 -9.26
C THR A 207 -3.65 10.44 -9.98
N LEU A 208 -3.50 9.13 -10.26
CA LEU A 208 -2.30 8.59 -10.93
C LEU A 208 -2.19 9.08 -12.38
N LEU A 209 -3.30 9.11 -13.10
CA LEU A 209 -3.34 9.63 -14.47
C LEU A 209 -3.02 11.12 -14.52
N LEU A 210 -3.55 11.91 -13.58
CA LEU A 210 -3.31 13.35 -13.46
C LEU A 210 -1.84 13.66 -13.20
N GLU A 211 -1.20 12.97 -12.26
CA GLU A 211 0.21 13.19 -11.96
C GLU A 211 1.11 12.79 -13.14
N LEU A 212 0.75 11.73 -13.87
CA LEU A 212 1.47 11.35 -15.06
C LEU A 212 1.26 12.36 -16.21
N GLU A 213 0.05 12.85 -16.39
CA GLU A 213 -0.27 13.91 -17.35
C GLU A 213 0.59 15.17 -17.12
N LYS A 214 0.79 15.57 -15.87
CA LYS A 214 1.67 16.72 -15.53
C LYS A 214 3.11 16.49 -15.96
N GLU A 215 3.64 15.27 -15.78
CA GLU A 215 4.98 14.96 -16.25
C GLU A 215 5.09 14.98 -17.78
N PHE A 216 4.06 14.56 -18.52
CA PHE A 216 3.99 14.76 -19.96
C PHE A 216 3.88 16.23 -20.34
N GLY A 217 3.17 17.06 -19.55
CA GLY A 217 3.07 18.50 -19.73
C GLY A 217 4.42 19.23 -19.58
N ASN A 218 5.35 18.68 -18.79
CA ASN A 218 6.73 19.18 -18.71
C ASN A 218 7.58 18.82 -19.94
N TYR A 219 7.13 17.88 -20.76
CA TYR A 219 7.85 17.34 -21.91
C TYR A 219 7.26 17.77 -23.26
N TYR A 220 5.93 17.80 -23.39
CA TYR A 220 5.22 18.17 -24.60
C TYR A 220 5.06 19.68 -24.75
N ASN A 221 5.01 20.17 -26.01
CA ASN A 221 4.49 21.49 -26.31
C ASN A 221 2.96 21.56 -26.19
N ASP A 222 2.38 22.76 -26.30
CA ASP A 222 0.93 22.98 -26.11
C ASP A 222 0.07 22.19 -27.11
N GLU A 223 0.50 22.08 -28.36
CA GLU A 223 -0.24 21.35 -29.40
C GLU A 223 -0.20 19.83 -29.16
N GLN A 224 0.97 19.30 -28.85
CA GLN A 224 1.15 17.89 -28.47
C GLN A 224 0.32 17.57 -27.23
N MET A 225 0.35 18.43 -26.22
CA MET A 225 -0.39 18.24 -24.98
C MET A 225 -1.90 18.25 -25.21
N LYS A 226 -2.42 19.14 -26.04
CA LYS A 226 -3.82 19.17 -26.43
C LYS A 226 -4.27 17.86 -27.10
N TYR A 227 -3.47 17.34 -28.02
CA TYR A 227 -3.75 16.05 -28.66
C TYR A 227 -3.70 14.89 -27.65
N PHE A 228 -2.67 14.85 -26.81
CA PHE A 228 -2.45 13.81 -25.81
C PHE A 228 -3.62 13.72 -24.83
N LYS A 229 -4.03 14.85 -24.27
CA LYS A 229 -5.19 14.96 -23.38
C LYS A 229 -6.46 14.38 -23.99
N LYS A 230 -6.72 14.70 -25.25
CA LYS A 230 -7.94 14.28 -25.94
C LYS A 230 -7.95 12.82 -26.36
N ASN A 231 -6.78 12.27 -26.80
CA ASN A 231 -6.75 11.02 -27.56
C ASN A 231 -5.95 9.89 -26.90
N CYS A 232 -5.12 10.21 -25.88
CA CYS A 232 -4.13 9.26 -25.38
C CYS A 232 -4.32 8.86 -23.92
N ILE A 233 -5.18 9.55 -23.16
CA ILE A 233 -5.44 9.26 -21.75
C ILE A 233 -6.78 8.53 -21.62
N PHE A 234 -6.74 7.36 -20.98
CA PHE A 234 -7.91 6.51 -20.77
C PHE A 234 -8.04 6.14 -19.29
N GLY A 235 -9.24 6.10 -18.78
CA GLY A 235 -9.55 5.68 -17.42
C GLY A 235 -10.84 4.88 -17.35
N GLN A 236 -10.94 3.98 -16.39
CA GLN A 236 -12.18 3.27 -16.08
C GLN A 236 -12.32 3.08 -14.58
N ASP A 237 -13.54 3.18 -14.08
CA ASP A 237 -13.88 2.75 -12.72
C ASP A 237 -15.29 2.14 -12.72
N LYS A 238 -15.53 1.14 -11.86
CA LYS A 238 -16.85 0.51 -11.72
C LYS A 238 -17.87 1.41 -11.03
N VAL A 239 -17.38 2.39 -10.24
CA VAL A 239 -18.21 3.29 -9.44
C VAL A 239 -18.43 4.58 -10.19
N GLU A 240 -19.67 4.81 -10.62
CA GLU A 240 -20.07 5.97 -11.41
C GLU A 240 -19.65 7.31 -10.78
N ARG A 241 -19.78 7.42 -9.46
CA ARG A 241 -19.36 8.60 -8.70
C ARG A 241 -17.85 8.88 -8.84
N MET A 242 -17.00 7.83 -8.83
CA MET A 242 -15.55 7.99 -9.01
C MET A 242 -15.24 8.51 -10.41
N VAL A 243 -15.95 8.03 -11.42
CA VAL A 243 -15.81 8.53 -12.78
C VAL A 243 -16.20 10.01 -12.87
N ARG A 244 -17.32 10.44 -12.23
CA ARG A 244 -17.71 11.85 -12.17
C ARG A 244 -16.63 12.72 -11.53
N MET A 245 -16.10 12.25 -10.41
CA MET A 245 -15.02 12.96 -9.71
C MET A 245 -13.72 13.01 -10.51
N SER A 246 -13.35 11.92 -11.15
CA SER A 246 -12.19 11.88 -12.05
C SER A 246 -12.34 12.90 -13.17
N LYS A 247 -13.49 12.91 -13.85
CA LYS A 247 -13.78 13.91 -14.90
C LYS A 247 -13.72 15.35 -14.39
N MET A 248 -14.27 15.62 -13.20
CA MET A 248 -14.17 16.94 -12.57
C MET A 248 -12.71 17.32 -12.30
N ASN A 249 -11.92 16.40 -11.74
CA ASN A 249 -10.52 16.65 -11.46
C ASN A 249 -9.72 17.00 -12.74
N PHE A 250 -10.01 16.30 -13.85
CA PHE A 250 -9.41 16.62 -15.13
C PHE A 250 -9.89 17.98 -15.68
N LEU A 251 -11.17 18.30 -15.53
CA LEU A 251 -11.69 19.63 -15.94
C LEU A 251 -11.00 20.76 -15.19
N LEU A 252 -10.75 20.60 -13.91
CA LEU A 252 -10.10 21.63 -13.08
C LEU A 252 -8.66 21.95 -13.53
N ILE A 253 -7.99 21.06 -14.25
CA ILE A 253 -6.66 21.32 -14.85
C ILE A 253 -6.76 21.62 -16.36
N ASP A 254 -7.88 22.15 -16.80
CA ASP A 254 -8.14 22.49 -18.20
C ASP A 254 -8.06 21.31 -19.16
N ASN A 255 -8.55 20.15 -18.71
CA ASN A 255 -8.56 18.95 -19.52
C ASN A 255 -9.95 18.33 -19.57
N ASN A 256 -10.58 18.40 -20.73
CA ASN A 256 -11.83 17.69 -20.98
C ASN A 256 -11.52 16.25 -21.42
N ILE A 257 -11.38 15.33 -20.46
CA ILE A 257 -11.19 13.92 -20.75
C ILE A 257 -12.52 13.22 -20.97
N SER A 258 -12.79 12.93 -22.23
CA SER A 258 -13.92 12.12 -22.66
C SER A 258 -13.70 10.61 -22.51
N ASN A 259 -12.46 10.16 -22.31
CA ASN A 259 -12.10 8.73 -22.29
C ASN A 259 -12.07 8.10 -20.88
N VAL A 260 -12.63 8.77 -19.88
CA VAL A 260 -12.88 8.16 -18.57
C VAL A 260 -14.30 7.58 -18.56
N LYS A 261 -14.42 6.26 -18.34
CA LYS A 261 -15.66 5.49 -18.53
C LYS A 261 -16.08 4.76 -17.27
N ILE A 262 -17.39 4.53 -17.16
CA ILE A 262 -17.95 3.61 -16.17
C ILE A 262 -17.82 2.20 -16.73
N GLY A 263 -17.29 1.28 -15.91
CA GLY A 263 -17.22 -0.13 -16.29
C GLY A 263 -16.49 -0.99 -15.28
N ASN A 264 -16.84 -2.26 -15.21
CA ASN A 264 -16.14 -3.22 -14.38
C ASN A 264 -14.98 -3.83 -15.18
N SER A 265 -13.76 -3.66 -14.68
CA SER A 265 -12.55 -4.16 -15.35
C SER A 265 -12.29 -5.65 -15.13
N ILE A 266 -13.10 -6.31 -14.28
CA ILE A 266 -12.93 -7.73 -13.95
C ILE A 266 -14.05 -8.57 -14.58
N VAL A 267 -15.31 -8.24 -14.35
CA VAL A 267 -16.45 -9.09 -14.75
C VAL A 267 -17.28 -8.40 -15.83
N GLY A 268 -17.74 -9.17 -16.78
CA GLY A 268 -18.58 -8.70 -17.88
C GLY A 268 -17.78 -8.10 -19.03
N ASP A 269 -18.51 -7.45 -19.94
CA ASP A 269 -17.91 -6.72 -21.05
C ASP A 269 -17.69 -5.26 -20.68
N SER A 270 -16.54 -4.74 -21.05
CA SER A 270 -16.11 -3.40 -20.73
C SER A 270 -15.57 -2.69 -21.98
N GLU A 271 -15.77 -1.38 -22.08
CA GLU A 271 -15.23 -0.60 -23.20
C GLU A 271 -13.71 -0.70 -23.33
N ILE A 272 -12.99 -0.89 -22.20
CA ILE A 272 -11.53 -1.08 -22.27
C ILE A 272 -11.12 -2.39 -22.94
N ASP A 273 -12.01 -3.37 -23.08
CA ASP A 273 -11.70 -4.62 -23.79
C ASP A 273 -11.37 -4.37 -25.27
N ASN A 274 -11.96 -3.31 -25.86
CA ASN A 274 -11.64 -2.86 -27.21
C ASN A 274 -10.21 -2.32 -27.35
N LEU A 275 -9.52 -2.11 -26.22
CA LEU A 275 -8.13 -1.64 -26.14
C LEU A 275 -7.12 -2.79 -26.01
N LYS A 276 -7.53 -4.04 -26.13
CA LYS A 276 -6.66 -5.23 -26.10
C LYS A 276 -5.46 -5.05 -27.02
N GLY A 277 -4.25 -5.14 -26.43
CA GLY A 277 -2.99 -4.98 -27.14
C GLY A 277 -2.76 -3.59 -27.77
N LYS A 278 -3.47 -2.53 -27.32
CA LYS A 278 -3.38 -1.18 -27.91
C LYS A 278 -2.83 -0.12 -26.95
N ILE A 279 -2.60 -0.45 -25.68
CA ILE A 279 -2.12 0.48 -24.66
C ILE A 279 -0.59 0.41 -24.56
N ASP A 280 0.07 1.55 -24.50
CA ASP A 280 1.52 1.64 -24.37
C ASP A 280 1.96 1.67 -22.89
N PHE A 281 1.12 2.24 -22.01
CA PHE A 281 1.40 2.32 -20.58
C PHE A 281 0.14 2.16 -19.72
N ILE A 282 0.22 1.32 -18.71
CA ILE A 282 -0.83 1.17 -17.70
C ILE A 282 -0.30 1.58 -16.33
N ILE A 283 -1.06 2.40 -15.61
CA ILE A 283 -0.80 2.75 -14.22
C ILE A 283 -2.05 2.45 -13.41
N SER A 284 -1.90 1.77 -12.26
CA SER A 284 -3.09 1.43 -11.46
C SER A 284 -2.76 1.22 -9.99
N ASN A 285 -3.70 1.61 -9.13
CA ASN A 285 -3.80 1.18 -7.75
C ASN A 285 -5.14 0.42 -7.60
N PRO A 286 -5.15 -0.90 -7.88
CA PRO A 286 -6.38 -1.69 -7.89
C PRO A 286 -6.97 -1.89 -6.49
N PRO A 287 -8.27 -2.23 -6.37
CA PRO A 287 -8.84 -2.68 -5.11
C PRO A 287 -8.23 -4.03 -4.69
N PHE A 288 -7.97 -4.21 -3.38
CA PHE A 288 -7.34 -5.41 -2.85
C PHE A 288 -8.32 -6.34 -2.14
N GLY A 289 -8.05 -7.64 -2.23
CA GLY A 289 -8.58 -8.66 -1.34
C GLY A 289 -9.92 -9.26 -1.71
N ALA A 290 -10.66 -8.73 -2.68
CA ALA A 290 -11.91 -9.33 -3.15
C ALA A 290 -11.63 -10.63 -3.90
N ASP A 291 -12.35 -11.70 -3.59
CA ASP A 291 -12.25 -13.00 -4.26
C ASP A 291 -13.27 -13.11 -5.39
N PHE A 292 -12.83 -13.57 -6.55
CA PHE A 292 -13.67 -13.86 -7.73
C PHE A 292 -13.55 -15.32 -8.10
N SER A 293 -14.69 -15.95 -8.44
CA SER A 293 -14.71 -17.31 -9.00
C SER A 293 -14.19 -17.30 -10.43
N THR A 294 -13.29 -18.23 -10.75
CA THR A 294 -12.78 -18.37 -12.14
C THR A 294 -13.86 -18.80 -13.13
N ASP A 295 -14.94 -19.42 -12.65
CA ASP A 295 -16.08 -19.84 -13.49
C ASP A 295 -16.92 -18.63 -13.98
N GLU A 296 -16.80 -17.47 -13.33
CA GLU A 296 -17.49 -16.24 -13.68
C GLU A 296 -16.67 -15.34 -14.63
N LEU A 297 -15.44 -15.75 -14.98
CA LEU A 297 -14.51 -14.96 -15.79
C LEU A 297 -14.43 -15.45 -17.23
N ASP A 298 -14.34 -14.52 -18.16
CA ASP A 298 -13.90 -14.80 -19.54
C ASP A 298 -12.36 -14.94 -19.54
N LEU A 299 -11.88 -16.19 -19.41
CA LEU A 299 -10.43 -16.49 -19.29
C LEU A 299 -9.61 -16.02 -20.49
N ASN A 300 -10.20 -15.73 -21.66
CA ASN A 300 -9.49 -15.15 -22.80
C ASN A 300 -8.96 -13.73 -22.54
N LYS A 301 -9.48 -13.06 -21.50
CA LYS A 301 -9.08 -11.73 -21.07
C LYS A 301 -7.99 -11.78 -19.96
N TYR A 302 -7.54 -12.99 -19.55
CA TYR A 302 -6.65 -13.23 -18.42
C TYR A 302 -5.52 -14.21 -18.78
N PRO A 303 -4.47 -13.77 -19.48
CA PRO A 303 -3.42 -14.64 -20.00
C PRO A 303 -2.73 -15.52 -18.94
N PHE A 304 -2.43 -14.94 -17.77
CA PHE A 304 -1.82 -15.68 -16.66
C PHE A 304 -2.77 -16.73 -16.09
N ILE A 305 -4.01 -16.32 -15.71
CA ILE A 305 -4.99 -17.24 -15.12
C ILE A 305 -5.34 -18.37 -16.10
N ASN A 306 -5.51 -18.04 -17.37
CA ASN A 306 -5.75 -19.03 -18.42
C ASN A 306 -4.61 -20.07 -18.51
N SER A 307 -3.36 -19.63 -18.33
CA SER A 307 -2.19 -20.52 -18.36
C SER A 307 -2.18 -21.54 -17.22
N LEU A 308 -2.88 -21.26 -16.10
CA LEU A 308 -2.96 -22.14 -14.92
C LEU A 308 -3.96 -23.29 -15.07
N LYS A 309 -4.74 -23.33 -16.15
CA LYS A 309 -5.66 -24.43 -16.51
C LYS A 309 -6.58 -24.87 -15.36
N GLY A 310 -7.17 -23.93 -14.65
CA GLY A 310 -8.13 -24.20 -13.57
C GLY A 310 -7.52 -24.62 -12.22
N LYS A 311 -6.21 -24.46 -12.04
CA LYS A 311 -5.52 -24.80 -10.77
C LYS A 311 -6.11 -24.13 -9.54
N TYR A 312 -6.66 -22.92 -9.71
CA TYR A 312 -7.21 -22.11 -8.61
C TYR A 312 -8.67 -21.73 -8.91
N PRO A 313 -9.64 -22.16 -8.10
CA PRO A 313 -11.07 -21.85 -8.33
C PRO A 313 -11.45 -20.43 -7.96
N LYS A 314 -10.61 -19.74 -7.17
CA LYS A 314 -10.79 -18.34 -6.77
C LYS A 314 -9.51 -17.55 -6.94
N VAL A 315 -9.64 -16.31 -7.39
CA VAL A 315 -8.53 -15.39 -7.63
C VAL A 315 -8.87 -14.02 -7.05
N LYS A 316 -7.87 -13.36 -6.49
CA LYS A 316 -8.03 -12.03 -5.91
C LYS A 316 -8.07 -10.93 -6.97
N SER A 317 -8.82 -9.86 -6.67
CA SER A 317 -9.02 -8.70 -7.55
C SER A 317 -7.72 -8.09 -8.08
N GLU A 318 -6.72 -7.92 -7.23
CA GLU A 318 -5.43 -7.32 -7.61
C GLU A 318 -4.65 -8.16 -8.63
N ILE A 319 -4.78 -9.49 -8.58
CA ILE A 319 -4.19 -10.41 -9.58
C ILE A 319 -4.92 -10.27 -10.90
N LEU A 320 -6.26 -10.24 -10.86
CA LEU A 320 -7.08 -10.11 -12.06
C LEU A 320 -6.87 -8.78 -12.78
N ILE A 321 -6.76 -7.68 -12.04
CA ILE A 321 -6.47 -6.37 -12.64
C ILE A 321 -5.08 -6.34 -13.28
N LEU A 322 -4.06 -6.94 -12.63
CA LEU A 322 -2.73 -7.06 -13.24
C LEU A 322 -2.79 -7.92 -14.51
N ASP A 323 -3.46 -9.06 -14.47
CA ASP A 323 -3.55 -9.97 -15.61
C ASP A 323 -4.35 -9.35 -16.78
N LYS A 324 -5.46 -8.67 -16.46
CA LYS A 324 -6.20 -7.85 -17.44
C LYS A 324 -5.34 -6.76 -18.06
N SER A 325 -4.53 -6.08 -17.24
CA SER A 325 -3.58 -5.07 -17.72
C SER A 325 -2.57 -5.67 -18.70
N ILE A 326 -2.10 -6.88 -18.45
CA ILE A 326 -1.21 -7.61 -19.38
C ILE A 326 -1.89 -7.86 -20.74
N ASP A 327 -3.19 -8.20 -20.74
CA ASP A 327 -3.96 -8.40 -21.98
C ASP A 327 -4.11 -7.12 -22.81
N LEU A 328 -4.38 -5.99 -22.13
CA LEU A 328 -4.57 -4.69 -22.76
C LEU A 328 -3.27 -4.08 -23.31
N LEU A 329 -2.13 -4.47 -22.75
CA LEU A 329 -0.84 -3.88 -23.05
C LEU A 329 -0.25 -4.38 -24.37
N LYS A 330 0.33 -3.46 -25.16
CA LYS A 330 1.16 -3.78 -26.34
C LYS A 330 2.43 -4.53 -25.94
N GLN A 331 2.99 -5.27 -26.87
CA GLN A 331 4.36 -5.77 -26.74
C GLN A 331 5.32 -4.59 -26.63
N GLY A 332 6.23 -4.64 -25.63
CA GLY A 332 7.15 -3.54 -25.29
C GLY A 332 6.51 -2.39 -24.52
N GLY A 333 5.21 -2.48 -24.16
CA GLY A 333 4.55 -1.53 -23.27
C GLY A 333 4.87 -1.76 -21.80
N TYR A 334 4.49 -0.83 -20.93
CA TYR A 334 4.84 -0.84 -19.51
C TYR A 334 3.60 -0.85 -18.60
N ILE A 335 3.73 -1.47 -17.42
CA ILE A 335 2.74 -1.46 -16.35
C ILE A 335 3.40 -0.98 -15.06
N ALA A 336 2.88 0.09 -14.45
CA ALA A 336 3.16 0.47 -13.08
C ALA A 336 1.94 0.16 -12.19
N ILE A 337 2.09 -0.71 -11.20
CA ILE A 337 0.96 -1.18 -10.40
C ILE A 337 1.30 -1.28 -8.92
N VAL A 338 0.37 -0.83 -8.08
CA VAL A 338 0.42 -1.00 -6.63
C VAL A 338 -0.14 -2.37 -6.28
N LEU A 339 0.58 -3.15 -5.50
CA LEU A 339 0.18 -4.50 -5.11
C LEU A 339 0.48 -4.77 -3.63
N PRO A 340 -0.31 -5.61 -2.95
CA PRO A 340 -0.04 -5.99 -1.56
C PRO A 340 1.16 -6.94 -1.46
N ASP A 341 1.85 -6.90 -0.32
CA ASP A 341 3.06 -7.68 -0.02
C ASP A 341 2.97 -9.17 -0.33
N GLY A 342 1.78 -9.74 -0.18
CA GLY A 342 1.53 -11.14 -0.46
C GLY A 342 1.94 -11.56 -1.88
N ILE A 343 1.74 -10.68 -2.87
CA ILE A 343 2.14 -10.92 -4.27
C ILE A 343 3.65 -11.16 -4.37
N PHE A 344 4.45 -10.38 -3.62
CA PHE A 344 5.90 -10.39 -3.74
C PHE A 344 6.59 -11.54 -2.97
N SER A 345 5.92 -12.19 -2.01
CA SER A 345 6.59 -13.17 -1.13
C SER A 345 5.80 -14.42 -0.76
N SER A 346 4.47 -14.46 -0.93
CA SER A 346 3.65 -15.62 -0.52
C SER A 346 3.73 -16.78 -1.52
N LYS A 347 3.43 -17.99 -1.06
CA LYS A 347 3.33 -19.21 -1.89
C LYS A 347 1.96 -19.28 -2.61
N GLY A 348 1.76 -20.35 -3.38
CA GLY A 348 0.52 -20.60 -4.11
C GLY A 348 0.41 -19.74 -5.38
N ILE A 349 -0.77 -19.24 -5.67
CA ILE A 349 -1.03 -18.43 -6.88
C ILE A 349 -0.09 -17.23 -7.00
N ASN A 350 0.33 -16.63 -5.88
CA ASN A 350 1.28 -15.52 -5.88
C ASN A 350 2.68 -15.94 -6.33
N GLU A 351 3.11 -17.15 -5.99
CA GLU A 351 4.37 -17.73 -6.46
C GLU A 351 4.31 -18.04 -7.96
N ASP A 352 3.22 -18.64 -8.41
CA ASP A 352 3.00 -18.91 -9.84
C ASP A 352 2.99 -17.60 -10.64
N LEU A 353 2.35 -16.54 -10.11
CA LEU A 353 2.35 -15.22 -10.74
C LEU A 353 3.75 -14.62 -10.83
N ARG A 354 4.55 -14.67 -9.75
CA ARG A 354 5.93 -14.18 -9.79
C ARG A 354 6.78 -14.92 -10.83
N ASN A 355 6.67 -16.25 -10.88
CA ASN A 355 7.36 -17.05 -11.90
C ASN A 355 6.95 -16.61 -13.30
N TYR A 356 5.66 -16.45 -13.54
CA TYR A 356 5.13 -15.98 -14.81
C TYR A 356 5.69 -14.60 -15.20
N LEU A 357 5.73 -13.66 -14.24
CA LEU A 357 6.26 -12.31 -14.47
C LEU A 357 7.78 -12.33 -14.73
N ILE A 358 8.55 -13.07 -13.94
CA ILE A 358 10.02 -13.20 -14.09
C ILE A 358 10.39 -13.82 -15.43
N ASP A 359 9.58 -14.75 -15.94
CA ASP A 359 9.89 -15.48 -17.18
C ASP A 359 9.44 -14.74 -18.45
N ASN A 360 8.45 -13.87 -18.37
CA ASN A 360 7.84 -13.24 -19.54
C ASN A 360 8.02 -11.73 -19.62
N PHE A 361 8.45 -11.06 -18.52
CA PHE A 361 8.54 -9.60 -18.44
C PHE A 361 9.93 -9.15 -17.96
N THR A 362 10.28 -7.93 -18.33
CA THR A 362 11.37 -7.20 -17.69
C THR A 362 10.82 -6.41 -16.51
N ILE A 363 11.33 -6.70 -15.31
CA ILE A 363 11.02 -5.93 -14.10
C ILE A 363 12.06 -4.83 -13.99
N GLU A 364 11.62 -3.56 -14.11
CA GLU A 364 12.52 -2.39 -14.05
C GLU A 364 12.88 -2.05 -12.61
N TRP A 365 11.85 -1.92 -11.77
CA TRP A 365 12.01 -1.64 -10.36
C TRP A 365 10.80 -2.07 -9.53
N ILE A 366 11.05 -2.25 -8.23
CA ILE A 366 10.02 -2.46 -7.22
C ILE A 366 10.32 -1.55 -6.04
N VAL A 367 9.34 -0.76 -5.62
CA VAL A 367 9.43 0.14 -4.46
C VAL A 367 8.54 -0.40 -3.36
N ASP A 368 9.13 -0.81 -2.24
CA ASP A 368 8.41 -1.18 -1.02
C ASP A 368 7.98 0.08 -0.28
N LEU A 369 6.69 0.18 0.07
CA LEU A 369 6.10 1.34 0.73
C LEU A 369 5.87 1.06 2.21
N PRO A 370 6.06 2.06 3.10
CA PRO A 370 5.76 1.88 4.51
C PRO A 370 4.26 1.69 4.76
N ALA A 371 3.89 0.96 5.82
CA ALA A 371 2.50 0.66 6.16
C ALA A 371 1.61 1.92 6.37
N VAL A 372 2.23 3.08 6.58
CA VAL A 372 1.52 4.37 6.68
C VAL A 372 1.01 4.88 5.34
N ALA A 373 1.52 4.38 4.22
CA ALA A 373 1.19 4.85 2.87
C ALA A 373 -0.33 4.97 2.63
N PHE A 374 -1.09 3.96 3.04
CA PHE A 374 -2.55 3.92 2.89
C PHE A 374 -3.30 3.96 4.24
N ALA A 375 -2.63 4.34 5.32
CA ALA A 375 -3.25 4.38 6.66
C ALA A 375 -4.43 5.36 6.74
N GLN A 376 -4.40 6.45 5.98
CA GLN A 376 -5.52 7.39 5.89
C GLN A 376 -6.76 6.77 5.22
N ALA A 377 -6.58 5.78 4.36
CA ALA A 377 -7.69 5.04 3.75
C ALA A 377 -8.25 3.93 4.67
N GLY A 378 -7.79 3.87 5.93
CA GLY A 378 -8.26 2.90 6.92
C GLY A 378 -7.55 1.56 6.89
N THR A 379 -6.49 1.40 6.12
CA THR A 379 -5.67 0.19 6.09
C THR A 379 -4.19 0.47 6.31
N ARG A 380 -3.54 -0.38 7.09
CA ARG A 380 -2.08 -0.41 7.25
C ARG A 380 -1.46 -1.62 6.53
N THR A 381 -2.04 -2.00 5.40
CA THR A 381 -1.51 -3.07 4.56
C THR A 381 -0.19 -2.62 3.93
N ASN A 382 0.84 -3.43 4.10
CA ASN A 382 2.09 -3.21 3.39
C ASN A 382 1.89 -3.46 1.91
N THR A 383 2.39 -2.56 1.09
CA THR A 383 2.25 -2.58 -0.36
C THR A 383 3.57 -2.24 -1.02
N SER A 384 3.72 -2.68 -2.26
CA SER A 384 4.83 -2.25 -3.11
C SER A 384 4.31 -1.81 -4.47
N ILE A 385 5.03 -0.91 -5.13
CA ILE A 385 4.78 -0.51 -6.51
C ILE A 385 5.80 -1.19 -7.40
N MET A 386 5.34 -1.80 -8.48
CA MET A 386 6.19 -2.50 -9.44
C MET A 386 6.04 -1.89 -10.83
N LEU A 387 7.16 -1.65 -11.53
CA LEU A 387 7.19 -1.31 -12.94
C LEU A 387 7.68 -2.50 -13.77
N LEU A 388 6.83 -2.93 -14.68
CA LEU A 388 7.09 -4.02 -15.62
C LEU A 388 7.12 -3.50 -17.05
N LYS A 389 7.96 -4.11 -17.90
CA LYS A 389 7.89 -4.00 -19.37
C LYS A 389 7.46 -5.32 -19.97
N LYS A 390 6.48 -5.32 -20.88
CA LYS A 390 6.01 -6.52 -21.61
C LYS A 390 7.05 -6.91 -22.68
N GLU A 391 8.18 -7.34 -22.21
CA GLU A 391 9.32 -7.80 -23.01
C GLU A 391 10.10 -8.82 -22.19
N LYS A 392 10.49 -9.93 -22.78
CA LYS A 392 11.24 -10.96 -22.09
C LYS A 392 12.60 -10.42 -21.65
N THR A 393 12.92 -10.62 -20.38
CA THR A 393 14.15 -10.12 -19.77
C THR A 393 15.38 -10.87 -20.26
N ASN A 394 16.50 -10.16 -20.39
CA ASN A 394 17.82 -10.78 -20.51
C ASN A 394 18.36 -11.09 -19.10
N GLU A 395 19.16 -12.13 -18.97
CA GLU A 395 19.73 -12.56 -17.67
C GLU A 395 20.58 -11.47 -16.98
N THR A 396 21.12 -10.55 -17.76
CA THR A 396 21.96 -9.42 -17.29
C THR A 396 21.16 -8.22 -16.80
N ASN A 397 19.85 -8.18 -17.04
CA ASN A 397 19.01 -7.06 -16.60
C ASN A 397 18.95 -7.00 -15.08
N LYS A 398 19.04 -5.79 -14.55
CA LYS A 398 19.02 -5.52 -13.11
C LYS A 398 17.68 -4.98 -12.69
N ILE A 399 17.07 -5.65 -11.74
CA ILE A 399 15.87 -5.17 -11.05
C ILE A 399 16.32 -4.22 -9.95
N LYS A 400 15.77 -3.03 -9.92
CA LYS A 400 16.04 -2.05 -8.87
C LYS A 400 15.10 -2.31 -7.69
N MET A 401 15.62 -2.84 -6.58
CA MET A 401 14.90 -3.10 -5.34
C MET A 401 15.04 -1.90 -4.42
N ILE A 402 13.94 -1.23 -4.11
CA ILE A 402 13.91 0.04 -3.38
C ILE A 402 13.04 -0.12 -2.13
N VAL A 403 13.56 0.23 -0.96
CA VAL A 403 12.80 0.28 0.29
C VAL A 403 12.62 1.73 0.70
N CYS A 404 11.38 2.19 0.68
CA CYS A 404 10.97 3.51 1.16
C CYS A 404 10.42 3.33 2.58
N GLU A 405 11.07 3.90 3.58
CA GLU A 405 10.67 3.78 4.98
C GLU A 405 9.85 4.99 5.46
N ASN A 406 10.10 6.16 4.88
CA ASN A 406 9.51 7.43 5.27
C ASN A 406 8.86 8.15 4.08
N LEU A 407 7.63 8.61 4.29
CA LEU A 407 6.89 9.44 3.32
C LEU A 407 6.80 10.92 3.75
N GLY A 408 7.54 11.32 4.80
CA GLY A 408 7.46 12.67 5.36
C GLY A 408 6.25 12.89 6.27
N TYR A 409 5.47 11.85 6.56
CA TYR A 409 4.31 11.92 7.45
C TYR A 409 4.06 10.61 8.20
N ASP A 410 3.23 10.71 9.24
CA ASP A 410 2.61 9.56 9.91
C ASP A 410 1.11 9.84 10.13
N VAL A 411 0.36 8.84 10.54
CA VAL A 411 -1.09 8.91 10.73
C VAL A 411 -1.45 8.46 12.14
N LYS A 412 -2.18 9.32 12.88
CA LYS A 412 -2.75 9.00 14.19
C LYS A 412 -4.27 9.01 14.13
N GLU A 413 -4.88 8.12 14.86
CA GLU A 413 -6.33 8.13 15.07
C GLU A 413 -6.70 9.21 16.09
N ARG A 414 -7.58 10.14 15.68
CA ARG A 414 -8.22 11.11 16.58
C ARG A 414 -9.74 10.95 16.45
N GLN A 415 -10.40 10.55 17.52
CA GLN A 415 -11.87 10.32 17.54
C GLN A 415 -12.34 9.39 16.41
N GLY A 416 -11.60 8.31 16.14
CA GLY A 416 -11.91 7.37 15.07
C GLY A 416 -11.56 7.86 13.63
N VAL A 417 -10.94 9.04 13.52
CA VAL A 417 -10.52 9.62 12.23
C VAL A 417 -8.99 9.54 12.10
N PRO A 418 -8.42 8.91 11.06
CA PRO A 418 -6.98 8.93 10.81
C PRO A 418 -6.56 10.32 10.32
N VAL A 419 -5.78 11.02 11.13
CA VAL A 419 -5.26 12.35 10.87
C VAL A 419 -3.76 12.25 10.54
N LYS A 420 -3.39 12.80 9.39
CA LYS A 420 -2.00 12.91 8.93
C LYS A 420 -1.28 14.04 9.69
N PHE A 421 -0.02 13.80 10.03
CA PHE A 421 0.86 14.82 10.59
C PHE A 421 2.28 14.63 10.03
N GLU A 422 3.01 15.72 9.89
CA GLU A 422 4.39 15.70 9.39
C GLU A 422 5.31 14.90 10.32
N LYS A 423 6.15 14.04 9.73
CA LYS A 423 7.13 13.23 10.46
C LYS A 423 8.27 12.81 9.55
N GLY A 424 9.45 13.35 9.81
CA GLY A 424 10.64 13.04 9.03
C GLY A 424 10.65 13.64 7.63
N GLU A 425 11.54 13.16 6.79
CA GLU A 425 11.69 13.58 5.40
C GLU A 425 11.17 12.49 4.47
N ASN A 426 10.58 12.85 3.33
CA ASN A 426 10.14 11.88 2.32
C ASN A 426 11.34 11.26 1.61
N ASP A 427 11.53 9.96 1.74
CA ASP A 427 12.63 9.21 1.13
C ASP A 427 12.67 9.30 -0.39
N PHE A 428 11.53 9.56 -1.04
CA PHE A 428 11.49 9.73 -2.49
C PHE A 428 12.35 10.89 -2.99
N ILE A 429 12.67 11.89 -2.16
CA ILE A 429 13.62 12.97 -2.50
C ILE A 429 15.01 12.35 -2.78
N LYS A 430 15.44 11.41 -1.95
CA LYS A 430 16.72 10.70 -2.10
C LYS A 430 16.64 9.62 -3.17
N ILE A 431 15.51 8.89 -3.24
CA ILE A 431 15.28 7.85 -4.25
C ILE A 431 15.43 8.43 -5.66
N LEU A 432 14.80 9.56 -5.95
CA LEU A 432 14.90 10.23 -7.25
C LEU A 432 16.35 10.61 -7.60
N LYS A 433 17.12 11.07 -6.61
CA LYS A 433 18.54 11.43 -6.79
C LYS A 433 19.40 10.22 -7.18
N TYR A 434 19.13 9.05 -6.62
CA TYR A 434 19.92 7.82 -6.86
C TYR A 434 19.33 6.89 -7.92
N PHE A 435 18.11 7.16 -8.38
CA PHE A 435 17.34 6.28 -9.25
C PHE A 435 18.10 5.90 -10.54
N ASN A 436 18.81 6.82 -11.17
CA ASN A 436 19.49 6.60 -12.45
C ASN A 436 20.88 5.93 -12.32
N ASN A 437 21.32 5.59 -11.12
CA ASN A 437 22.63 4.97 -10.92
C ASN A 437 22.58 3.44 -11.05
N ASN A 438 22.86 2.91 -12.24
CA ASN A 438 22.83 1.49 -12.54
C ASN A 438 24.18 0.76 -12.38
N LYS A 439 25.29 1.47 -12.08
CA LYS A 439 26.64 0.90 -12.09
C LYS A 439 26.96 0.07 -10.84
N LYS A 440 26.40 0.42 -9.69
CA LYS A 440 26.64 -0.25 -8.40
C LYS A 440 25.53 -1.24 -8.07
N GLN A 441 25.87 -2.34 -7.38
CA GLN A 441 24.88 -3.28 -6.86
C GLN A 441 24.10 -2.65 -5.70
N VAL A 442 24.79 -2.07 -4.74
CA VAL A 442 24.20 -1.25 -3.68
C VAL A 442 24.40 0.20 -4.04
N VAL A 443 23.31 0.92 -4.28
CA VAL A 443 23.33 2.32 -4.68
C VAL A 443 23.22 3.24 -3.46
N SER A 444 22.37 2.90 -2.50
CA SER A 444 22.13 3.66 -1.27
C SER A 444 21.70 2.73 -0.13
N GLU A 445 21.99 3.12 1.10
CA GLU A 445 21.54 2.41 2.30
C GLU A 445 20.32 3.04 2.95
N ASN A 446 20.15 4.34 2.82
CA ASN A 446 19.05 5.07 3.42
C ASN A 446 18.59 6.20 2.46
N PRO A 447 17.47 6.02 1.76
CA PRO A 447 16.70 4.76 1.63
C PRO A 447 17.52 3.62 1.00
N SER A 448 17.10 2.37 1.23
CA SER A 448 17.79 1.21 0.66
C SER A 448 17.48 1.09 -0.84
N ILE A 449 18.54 1.12 -1.67
CA ILE A 449 18.45 0.93 -3.14
C ILE A 449 19.50 -0.09 -3.54
N VAL A 450 19.06 -1.23 -4.08
CA VAL A 450 19.93 -2.35 -4.51
C VAL A 450 19.54 -2.80 -5.90
N ASN A 451 20.53 -3.00 -6.77
CA ASN A 451 20.33 -3.55 -8.11
C ASN A 451 20.61 -5.06 -8.11
N ILE A 452 19.59 -5.88 -8.43
CA ILE A 452 19.64 -7.34 -8.38
C ILE A 452 19.51 -7.91 -9.79
N VAL A 453 20.33 -8.89 -10.14
CA VAL A 453 20.13 -9.70 -11.35
C VAL A 453 19.20 -10.88 -11.06
N LYS A 454 18.55 -11.42 -12.10
CA LYS A 454 17.60 -12.54 -11.97
C LYS A 454 18.20 -13.74 -11.21
N SER A 455 19.47 -14.08 -11.46
CA SER A 455 20.17 -15.18 -10.79
C SER A 455 20.35 -15.00 -9.28
N ASP A 456 20.29 -13.77 -8.77
CA ASP A 456 20.45 -13.44 -7.36
C ASP A 456 19.09 -13.41 -6.60
N LEU A 457 17.97 -13.68 -7.30
CA LEU A 457 16.67 -13.77 -6.67
C LEU A 457 16.58 -14.99 -5.73
N ILE A 458 16.15 -14.77 -4.52
CA ILE A 458 16.02 -15.81 -3.50
C ILE A 458 14.66 -16.48 -3.65
N GLY A 459 14.59 -17.68 -4.23
CA GLY A 459 13.34 -18.42 -4.39
C GLY A 459 12.26 -17.63 -5.12
N ASN A 460 12.66 -16.84 -6.14
CA ASN A 460 11.78 -15.96 -6.90
C ASN A 460 10.93 -14.99 -6.07
N VAL A 461 11.40 -14.64 -4.86
CA VAL A 461 10.80 -13.59 -4.05
C VAL A 461 11.17 -12.23 -4.65
N LEU A 462 10.16 -11.37 -4.81
CA LEU A 462 10.30 -10.03 -5.40
C LEU A 462 10.12 -8.91 -4.37
N LYS A 463 10.09 -9.21 -3.07
CA LYS A 463 9.95 -8.20 -2.04
C LYS A 463 11.26 -7.44 -1.83
N PRO A 464 11.32 -6.10 -2.03
CA PRO A 464 12.55 -5.31 -1.95
C PRO A 464 13.30 -5.45 -0.64
N ASN A 465 12.58 -5.55 0.47
CA ASN A 465 13.19 -5.66 1.80
C ASN A 465 14.10 -6.89 1.96
N PHE A 466 13.84 -7.98 1.21
CA PHE A 466 14.72 -9.16 1.16
C PHE A 466 16.11 -8.85 0.61
N TYR A 467 16.23 -7.78 -0.15
CA TYR A 467 17.43 -7.33 -0.83
C TYR A 467 17.93 -5.99 -0.27
N SER A 468 17.61 -5.67 0.99
CA SER A 468 18.00 -4.41 1.60
C SER A 468 19.51 -4.21 1.56
N ALA A 469 19.95 -2.95 1.40
CA ALA A 469 21.36 -2.60 1.36
C ALA A 469 22.12 -3.01 2.62
N GLU A 470 21.48 -2.90 3.79
CA GLU A 470 22.03 -3.34 5.06
C GLU A 470 22.35 -4.84 5.09
N ARG A 471 21.39 -5.65 4.57
CA ARG A 471 21.60 -7.09 4.45
C ARG A 471 22.73 -7.41 3.47
N TYR A 472 22.78 -6.76 2.31
CA TYR A 472 23.86 -6.98 1.32
C TYR A 472 25.23 -6.67 1.89
N LYS A 473 25.40 -5.55 2.57
CA LYS A 473 26.67 -5.21 3.27
C LYS A 473 27.04 -6.21 4.34
N THR A 474 26.05 -6.65 5.12
CA THR A 474 26.24 -7.70 6.12
C THR A 474 26.79 -8.99 5.49
N LEU A 475 26.20 -9.41 4.36
CA LEU A 475 26.66 -10.59 3.62
C LEU A 475 28.02 -10.40 2.96
N GLU A 476 28.33 -9.20 2.46
CA GLU A 476 29.66 -8.88 1.89
C GLU A 476 30.75 -8.91 2.95
N CYS A 477 30.49 -8.38 4.16
CA CYS A 477 31.41 -8.51 5.27
C CYS A 477 31.68 -9.98 5.61
N ALA A 478 30.63 -10.81 5.62
CA ALA A 478 30.76 -12.24 5.91
C ALA A 478 31.53 -13.02 4.81
N LYS A 479 31.49 -12.57 3.55
CA LYS A 479 32.23 -13.19 2.44
C LYS A 479 33.75 -12.93 2.52
N LYS A 480 34.15 -11.80 3.10
CA LYS A 480 35.58 -11.45 3.24
C LYS A 480 36.31 -12.33 4.25
N ASP A 481 35.57 -12.83 5.27
CA ASP A 481 36.11 -13.61 6.38
C ASP A 481 35.51 -15.04 6.35
N ASN A 482 35.91 -15.85 5.38
CA ASN A 482 35.32 -17.15 5.03
C ASN A 482 35.17 -18.17 6.18
N ASN A 483 35.90 -18.03 7.31
CA ASN A 483 35.83 -18.94 8.46
C ASN A 483 35.13 -18.33 9.68
N ASP A 484 34.79 -17.03 9.63
CA ASP A 484 34.24 -16.31 10.78
C ASP A 484 32.72 -16.43 10.87
N TYR A 485 32.06 -16.82 9.78
CA TYR A 485 30.62 -16.93 9.68
C TYR A 485 30.19 -18.27 9.11
N ILE A 486 29.06 -18.78 9.62
CA ILE A 486 28.50 -20.07 9.22
C ILE A 486 26.97 -19.98 9.05
N ARG A 487 26.38 -20.76 8.15
CA ARG A 487 24.92 -20.86 8.05
C ARG A 487 24.34 -21.49 9.31
N LEU A 488 23.23 -20.93 9.79
CA LEU A 488 22.56 -21.43 11.00
C LEU A 488 22.24 -22.92 10.90
N SER A 489 21.79 -23.40 9.75
CA SER A 489 21.49 -24.83 9.49
C SER A 489 22.68 -25.78 9.61
N LYS A 490 23.91 -25.27 9.69
CA LYS A 490 25.12 -26.08 9.90
C LYS A 490 25.45 -26.30 11.38
N VAL A 491 24.90 -25.47 12.27
CA VAL A 491 25.16 -25.51 13.72
C VAL A 491 23.92 -25.89 14.54
N VAL A 492 22.72 -25.87 13.93
CA VAL A 492 21.49 -26.35 14.56
C VAL A 492 20.72 -27.26 13.60
N SER A 493 20.00 -28.23 14.16
CA SER A 493 18.95 -28.98 13.51
C SER A 493 17.59 -28.33 13.80
N PHE A 494 16.72 -28.31 12.82
CA PHE A 494 15.35 -27.80 12.94
C PHE A 494 14.38 -28.96 13.12
N GLU A 495 13.52 -28.90 14.13
CA GLU A 495 12.51 -29.92 14.36
C GLU A 495 11.28 -29.60 13.50
N THR A 496 11.15 -30.31 12.37
CA THR A 496 10.05 -30.10 11.40
C THR A 496 8.84 -30.99 11.64
N LYS A 497 8.97 -32.06 12.42
CA LYS A 497 7.88 -33.01 12.66
C LYS A 497 6.89 -32.44 13.69
N ASN A 498 5.65 -32.27 13.27
CA ASN A 498 4.52 -31.96 14.16
C ASN A 498 4.21 -33.19 15.05
N ARG A 499 4.91 -33.35 16.13
CA ARG A 499 4.48 -34.30 17.18
C ARG A 499 3.36 -33.62 17.96
N LYS A 500 2.13 -34.04 17.72
CA LYS A 500 0.96 -33.50 18.40
C LYS A 500 1.07 -33.81 19.89
N GLY A 501 1.27 -32.84 20.73
CA GLY A 501 1.14 -32.93 22.17
C GLY A 501 -0.32 -33.25 22.55
N SER A 502 -0.53 -33.90 23.69
CA SER A 502 -1.88 -34.10 24.27
C SER A 502 -2.26 -32.89 25.11
N LEU A 503 -3.50 -32.43 25.00
CA LEU A 503 -4.04 -31.35 25.87
C LEU A 503 -4.51 -31.86 27.25
N THR A 504 -4.61 -33.21 27.41
CA THR A 504 -5.33 -33.83 28.53
C THR A 504 -4.45 -34.29 29.67
N ASN A 505 -3.13 -34.11 29.60
CA ASN A 505 -2.21 -34.59 30.66
C ASN A 505 -1.80 -33.41 31.54
N SER A 506 -2.07 -33.51 32.84
CA SER A 506 -1.70 -32.50 33.87
C SER A 506 -0.20 -32.19 33.91
N ASN A 507 0.64 -33.11 33.46
CA ASN A 507 2.10 -32.97 33.43
C ASN A 507 2.63 -32.27 32.19
N ILE A 508 1.76 -31.80 31.28
CA ILE A 508 2.15 -31.06 30.09
C ILE A 508 1.92 -29.56 30.34
N LYS A 509 2.96 -28.73 30.14
CA LYS A 509 2.90 -27.28 30.26
C LYS A 509 3.25 -26.62 28.92
N HIS A 510 2.47 -25.59 28.55
CA HIS A 510 2.55 -24.95 27.24
C HIS A 510 3.24 -23.60 27.29
N ILE A 511 4.35 -23.45 26.55
CA ILE A 511 5.09 -22.20 26.39
C ILE A 511 4.50 -21.44 25.22
N SER A 512 3.82 -20.31 25.50
CA SER A 512 3.38 -19.32 24.50
C SER A 512 4.46 -18.29 24.22
N ILE A 513 4.37 -17.59 23.11
CA ILE A 513 5.26 -16.46 22.76
C ILE A 513 5.26 -15.40 23.86
N LEU A 514 4.10 -15.13 24.44
CA LEU A 514 3.93 -14.12 25.48
C LEU A 514 4.62 -14.46 26.80
N HIS A 515 4.99 -15.73 26.98
CA HIS A 515 5.70 -16.18 28.16
C HIS A 515 7.24 -15.95 28.08
N VAL A 516 7.73 -15.44 26.94
CA VAL A 516 9.16 -15.21 26.73
C VAL A 516 9.41 -13.71 26.60
N ASN A 517 10.25 -13.15 27.46
CA ASN A 517 10.64 -11.75 27.38
C ASN A 517 11.77 -11.51 26.35
N ASP A 518 12.12 -10.25 26.14
CA ASP A 518 13.16 -9.85 25.18
C ASP A 518 14.56 -10.34 25.55
N ASP A 519 14.83 -10.59 26.83
CA ASP A 519 16.07 -11.17 27.30
C ASP A 519 16.18 -12.67 27.04
N GLY A 520 15.07 -13.31 26.67
CA GLY A 520 14.97 -14.75 26.42
C GLY A 520 14.78 -15.58 27.70
N ILE A 521 14.20 -14.96 28.71
CA ILE A 521 13.82 -15.64 29.94
C ILE A 521 12.37 -16.09 29.83
N ILE A 522 12.09 -17.35 30.17
CA ILE A 522 10.74 -17.90 30.21
C ILE A 522 10.09 -17.54 31.54
N ASN A 523 8.95 -16.90 31.55
CA ASN A 523 8.14 -16.68 32.73
C ASN A 523 7.37 -17.96 33.06
N TYR A 524 7.97 -18.86 33.85
CA TYR A 524 7.34 -20.11 34.21
C TYR A 524 6.08 -19.94 35.06
N LYS A 525 5.92 -18.87 35.84
CA LYS A 525 4.69 -18.58 36.59
C LYS A 525 3.50 -18.48 35.65
N GLU A 526 3.64 -17.74 34.55
CA GLU A 526 2.60 -17.62 33.54
C GLU A 526 2.43 -18.92 32.72
N VAL A 527 3.51 -19.68 32.46
CA VAL A 527 3.42 -20.99 31.79
C VAL A 527 2.57 -21.96 32.60
N PHE A 528 2.71 -21.98 33.93
CA PHE A 528 1.95 -22.89 34.80
C PHE A 528 0.48 -22.51 34.94
N LYS A 529 0.12 -21.24 34.83
CA LYS A 529 -1.26 -20.73 34.88
C LYS A 529 -1.98 -20.83 33.54
N PHE A 530 -1.25 -21.02 32.44
CA PHE A 530 -1.79 -20.93 31.08
C PHE A 530 -2.59 -22.18 30.69
N ASN A 531 -3.83 -21.96 30.21
CA ASN A 531 -4.69 -23.00 29.65
C ASN A 531 -4.68 -22.89 28.11
N PRO A 532 -3.94 -23.76 27.40
CA PRO A 532 -3.80 -23.68 25.95
C PRO A 532 -5.09 -24.13 25.24
N ILE A 533 -5.44 -23.43 24.16
CA ILE A 533 -6.56 -23.79 23.26
C ILE A 533 -6.10 -24.80 22.20
N SER A 534 -4.80 -24.86 21.90
CA SER A 534 -4.24 -25.71 20.84
C SER A 534 -3.15 -26.65 21.37
N LYS A 535 -3.03 -27.82 20.70
CA LYS A 535 -1.95 -28.76 20.95
C LYS A 535 -0.62 -28.15 20.51
N GLY A 536 0.32 -28.01 21.42
CA GLY A 536 1.66 -27.49 21.11
C GLY A 536 2.56 -28.51 20.42
N ARG A 537 3.77 -28.07 20.08
CA ARG A 537 4.87 -28.91 19.57
C ARG A 537 5.74 -29.34 20.79
N ILE A 538 6.08 -30.63 20.85
CA ILE A 538 6.88 -31.19 21.96
C ILE A 538 8.30 -30.63 21.88
N THR A 539 8.80 -30.13 23.02
CA THR A 539 10.16 -29.66 23.18
C THR A 539 11.00 -30.66 24.00
N LYS A 540 12.32 -30.54 23.90
CA LYS A 540 13.27 -31.27 24.73
C LYS A 540 14.14 -30.29 25.52
N PRO A 541 14.74 -30.71 26.65
CA PRO A 541 15.75 -29.91 27.31
C PRO A 541 16.84 -29.44 26.34
N ASN A 542 17.28 -28.22 26.51
CA ASN A 542 18.25 -27.52 25.65
C ASN A 542 17.78 -27.20 24.22
N ASP A 543 16.47 -27.37 23.88
CA ASP A 543 15.95 -26.82 22.66
C ASP A 543 15.95 -25.28 22.72
N ILE A 544 16.38 -24.64 21.63
CA ILE A 544 16.28 -23.21 21.43
C ILE A 544 14.93 -22.94 20.76
N LEU A 545 14.07 -22.16 21.40
CA LEU A 545 12.81 -21.69 20.85
C LEU A 545 13.00 -20.29 20.27
N PHE A 546 12.75 -20.14 18.99
CA PHE A 546 12.83 -18.88 18.26
C PHE A 546 11.44 -18.45 17.82
N SER A 547 10.96 -17.26 18.23
CA SER A 547 9.67 -16.75 17.77
C SER A 547 9.72 -16.36 16.29
N LYS A 548 8.93 -17.07 15.47
CA LYS A 548 8.74 -16.71 14.05
C LYS A 548 7.85 -15.49 13.88
N LEU A 549 6.91 -15.29 14.81
CA LEU A 549 6.00 -14.14 14.81
C LEU A 549 6.68 -12.93 15.41
N ASN A 550 6.61 -11.82 14.69
CA ASN A 550 7.23 -10.55 15.06
C ASN A 550 8.67 -10.70 15.56
N PRO A 551 9.57 -11.26 14.76
CA PRO A 551 10.93 -11.63 15.20
C PRO A 551 11.82 -10.44 15.53
N ARG A 552 11.39 -9.20 15.26
CA ARG A 552 12.04 -7.96 15.73
C ARG A 552 12.11 -7.90 17.26
N ILE A 553 11.11 -8.47 17.94
CA ILE A 553 11.16 -8.69 19.37
C ILE A 553 11.87 -10.03 19.55
N SER A 554 13.17 -10.00 19.86
CA SER A 554 14.04 -11.18 19.91
C SER A 554 13.66 -12.16 21.01
N ARG A 555 12.45 -12.73 20.96
CA ARG A 555 11.97 -13.76 21.88
C ARG A 555 12.61 -15.10 21.53
N ILE A 556 13.83 -15.27 22.03
CA ILE A 556 14.66 -16.47 21.82
C ILE A 556 15.04 -17.01 23.18
N CYS A 557 14.60 -18.20 23.53
CA CYS A 557 14.82 -18.82 24.84
C CYS A 557 15.31 -20.25 24.72
N ILE A 558 15.83 -20.79 25.84
CA ILE A 558 16.30 -22.18 25.96
C ILE A 558 15.33 -22.89 26.89
N VAL A 559 14.82 -24.05 26.49
CA VAL A 559 14.00 -24.92 27.33
C VAL A 559 14.90 -25.64 28.30
N LYS A 560 14.64 -25.47 29.59
CA LYS A 560 15.42 -26.19 30.65
C LYS A 560 14.72 -27.50 31.03
N GLU A 561 15.48 -28.44 31.55
CA GLU A 561 14.98 -29.70 32.06
C GLU A 561 14.09 -29.48 33.31
N ASN A 562 12.98 -30.21 33.34
CA ASN A 562 12.09 -30.26 34.49
C ASN A 562 11.64 -31.71 34.72
N SER A 563 11.89 -32.24 35.90
CA SER A 563 11.59 -33.63 36.24
C SER A 563 10.08 -33.96 36.30
N ASN A 564 9.27 -32.92 36.57
CA ASN A 564 7.85 -33.10 36.82
C ASN A 564 6.95 -32.80 35.60
N TYR A 565 7.46 -32.02 34.62
CA TYR A 565 6.65 -31.52 33.51
C TYR A 565 7.32 -31.69 32.14
N GLN A 566 6.53 -32.12 31.17
CA GLN A 566 6.89 -32.06 29.77
C GLN A 566 6.48 -30.71 29.19
N PHE A 567 7.43 -29.95 28.64
CA PHE A 567 7.10 -28.72 27.96
C PHE A 567 6.72 -28.95 26.49
N VAL A 568 5.72 -28.20 26.04
CA VAL A 568 5.35 -28.03 24.63
C VAL A 568 5.37 -26.55 24.33
N CYS A 569 5.55 -26.16 23.07
CA CYS A 569 5.54 -24.75 22.68
C CYS A 569 4.50 -24.45 21.59
N SER A 570 4.11 -23.18 21.47
CA SER A 570 3.26 -22.69 20.39
C SER A 570 3.84 -23.02 19.01
N ASN A 571 3.00 -23.20 18.01
CA ASN A 571 3.38 -23.38 16.60
C ASN A 571 4.10 -22.15 16.01
N GLU A 572 3.99 -21.00 16.65
CA GLU A 572 4.71 -19.78 16.29
C GLU A 572 6.20 -19.78 16.67
N PHE A 573 6.65 -20.73 17.47
CA PHE A 573 8.07 -20.96 17.69
C PHE A 573 8.66 -21.87 16.61
N GLU A 574 9.88 -21.59 16.20
CA GLU A 574 10.76 -22.58 15.57
C GLU A 574 11.57 -23.28 16.65
N ILE A 575 11.61 -24.60 16.60
CA ILE A 575 12.39 -25.42 17.55
C ILE A 575 13.72 -25.77 16.89
N MET A 576 14.80 -25.30 17.49
CA MET A 576 16.17 -25.54 17.04
C MET A 576 16.96 -26.28 18.09
N ARG A 577 17.78 -27.22 17.67
CA ARG A 577 18.67 -27.99 18.55
C ARG A 577 20.11 -27.83 18.09
N ALA A 578 20.99 -27.39 18.96
CA ALA A 578 22.40 -27.25 18.63
C ALA A 578 23.02 -28.61 18.28
N VAL A 579 23.78 -28.64 17.18
CA VAL A 579 24.54 -29.84 16.76
C VAL A 579 25.53 -30.23 17.84
N ASN A 580 26.24 -29.24 18.43
CA ASN A 580 27.02 -29.42 19.64
C ASN A 580 26.23 -28.81 20.81
N PRO A 581 25.78 -29.63 21.81
CA PRO A 581 24.98 -29.15 22.92
C PRO A 581 25.64 -28.03 23.74
N ASP A 582 26.96 -27.98 23.82
CA ASP A 582 27.71 -26.95 24.53
C ASP A 582 27.58 -25.57 23.90
N ASP A 583 27.16 -25.50 22.63
CA ASP A 583 26.96 -24.26 21.89
C ASP A 583 25.55 -23.67 22.06
N THR A 584 24.64 -24.38 22.69
CA THR A 584 23.20 -23.99 22.79
C THR A 584 23.03 -22.58 23.30
N PHE A 585 23.66 -22.25 24.44
CA PHE A 585 23.58 -20.92 25.03
C PHE A 585 24.20 -19.85 24.11
N LEU A 586 25.41 -20.11 23.60
CA LEU A 586 26.10 -19.19 22.70
C LEU A 586 25.29 -18.92 21.43
N ILE A 587 24.74 -19.95 20.78
CA ILE A 587 23.90 -19.79 19.57
C ILE A 587 22.69 -18.95 19.89
N SER A 588 22.01 -19.19 21.02
CA SER A 588 20.84 -18.39 21.42
C SER A 588 21.17 -16.90 21.56
N ARG A 589 22.37 -16.57 22.02
CA ARG A 589 22.84 -15.18 22.15
C ARG A 589 23.33 -14.59 20.85
N LEU A 590 23.99 -15.37 20.00
CA LEU A 590 24.44 -14.94 18.67
C LEU A 590 23.22 -14.56 17.78
N LEU A 591 22.10 -15.25 17.90
CA LEU A 591 20.87 -14.93 17.21
C LEU A 591 20.31 -13.55 17.57
N LYS A 592 20.64 -13.00 18.72
CA LYS A 592 20.23 -11.65 19.17
C LYS A 592 21.18 -10.54 18.74
N THR A 593 22.32 -10.86 18.13
CA THR A 593 23.28 -9.84 17.67
C THR A 593 22.71 -9.01 16.54
N SER A 594 23.10 -7.73 16.45
CA SER A 594 22.64 -6.82 15.38
C SER A 594 22.94 -7.37 13.98
N PHE A 595 24.09 -8.03 13.81
CA PHE A 595 24.47 -8.70 12.56
C PHE A 595 23.42 -9.73 12.11
N VAL A 596 22.89 -10.52 13.03
CA VAL A 596 21.89 -11.55 12.73
C VAL A 596 20.51 -10.94 12.63
N GLN A 597 20.15 -9.99 13.51
CA GLN A 597 18.84 -9.34 13.52
C GLN A 597 18.56 -8.58 12.22
N LYS A 598 19.55 -7.89 11.65
CA LYS A 598 19.43 -7.23 10.32
C LYS A 598 19.07 -8.21 9.20
N GLN A 599 19.61 -9.42 9.21
CA GLN A 599 19.24 -10.46 8.26
C GLN A 599 17.80 -10.94 8.49
N ILE A 600 17.41 -11.15 9.75
CA ILE A 600 16.08 -11.59 10.14
C ILE A 600 15.04 -10.54 9.72
N GLU A 601 15.27 -9.27 10.04
CA GLU A 601 14.36 -8.16 9.69
C GLU A 601 14.11 -8.07 8.20
N SER A 602 15.15 -8.15 7.38
CA SER A 602 15.03 -8.08 5.92
C SER A 602 14.23 -9.26 5.34
N LEU A 603 14.28 -10.43 5.98
CA LEU A 603 13.61 -11.66 5.53
C LEU A 603 12.19 -11.81 6.10
N THR A 604 11.73 -10.93 6.98
CA THR A 604 10.37 -10.96 7.51
C THR A 604 9.35 -10.43 6.51
N SER A 605 8.18 -11.04 6.49
CA SER A 605 7.05 -10.61 5.65
C SER A 605 5.74 -10.74 6.43
N GLY A 606 4.76 -9.88 6.14
CA GLY A 606 3.45 -9.89 6.78
C GLY A 606 2.63 -8.66 6.43
N THR A 607 1.32 -8.72 6.64
CA THR A 607 0.36 -7.66 6.31
C THR A 607 0.45 -6.45 7.26
N SER A 608 1.03 -6.64 8.45
CA SER A 608 1.27 -5.57 9.44
C SER A 608 2.51 -5.87 10.24
N SER A 609 3.05 -4.87 10.94
CA SER A 609 4.22 -5.02 11.82
C SER A 609 4.03 -6.08 12.91
N SER A 610 2.81 -6.20 13.46
CA SER A 610 2.48 -7.19 14.51
C SER A 610 2.27 -8.62 13.97
N HIS A 611 2.03 -8.79 12.67
CA HIS A 611 1.80 -10.09 12.03
C HIS A 611 2.92 -10.48 11.06
N SER A 612 4.07 -9.81 11.12
CA SER A 612 5.24 -10.17 10.32
C SER A 612 5.84 -11.49 10.81
N ARG A 613 6.25 -12.36 9.87
CA ARG A 613 6.83 -13.68 10.14
C ARG A 613 8.06 -13.92 9.29
N ILE A 614 9.00 -14.70 9.85
CA ILE A 614 10.10 -15.30 9.10
C ILE A 614 9.77 -16.79 8.86
N LYS A 615 10.06 -17.29 7.65
CA LYS A 615 9.88 -18.72 7.31
C LYS A 615 11.09 -19.53 7.78
N THR A 616 10.86 -20.78 8.14
CA THR A 616 11.92 -21.72 8.56
C THR A 616 13.06 -21.82 7.54
N GLU A 617 12.73 -21.93 6.24
CA GLU A 617 13.71 -22.01 5.16
C GLU A 617 14.61 -20.77 5.07
N GLN A 618 14.06 -19.59 5.38
CA GLN A 618 14.82 -18.34 5.43
C GLN A 618 15.73 -18.30 6.64
N LEU A 619 15.20 -18.71 7.80
CA LEU A 619 15.97 -18.79 9.05
C LEU A 619 17.14 -19.79 8.95
N MET A 620 16.94 -20.93 8.29
CA MET A 620 17.99 -21.91 8.01
C MET A 620 19.20 -21.34 7.27
N ASN A 621 18.98 -20.36 6.42
CA ASN A 621 19.99 -19.81 5.52
C ASN A 621 20.68 -18.53 6.03
N ILE A 622 20.28 -17.98 7.19
CA ILE A 622 20.97 -16.83 7.75
C ILE A 622 22.40 -17.21 8.15
N LEU A 623 23.28 -16.23 8.07
CA LEU A 623 24.65 -16.36 8.57
C LEU A 623 24.73 -15.92 10.02
N ILE A 624 25.38 -16.72 10.85
CA ILE A 624 25.73 -16.35 12.21
C ILE A 624 27.26 -16.35 12.37
N PRO A 625 27.81 -15.57 13.31
CA PRO A 625 29.22 -15.72 13.67
C PRO A 625 29.51 -17.18 14.08
N ASN A 626 30.63 -17.73 13.61
CA ASN A 626 30.99 -19.12 13.90
C ASN A 626 31.22 -19.32 15.42
N PRO A 627 30.45 -20.19 16.11
CA PRO A 627 30.61 -20.42 17.55
C PRO A 627 32.02 -20.85 17.94
N GLN A 628 32.75 -21.56 17.11
CA GLN A 628 34.11 -22.05 17.40
C GLN A 628 35.09 -20.89 17.59
N LYS A 629 34.92 -19.77 16.89
CA LYS A 629 35.77 -18.58 17.08
C LYS A 629 35.72 -18.02 18.50
N PHE A 630 34.59 -18.12 19.17
CA PHE A 630 34.40 -17.63 20.53
C PHE A 630 35.00 -18.58 21.58
N LYS A 631 35.10 -19.86 21.28
CA LYS A 631 35.69 -20.87 22.17
C LYS A 631 37.23 -20.76 22.30
N THR A 632 37.89 -20.28 21.27
CA THR A 632 39.36 -20.09 21.28
C THR A 632 39.79 -18.94 22.17
N ASN A 633 38.92 -17.98 22.44
CA ASN A 633 39.17 -16.88 23.37
C ASN A 633 38.76 -17.28 24.79
N LYS A 634 39.75 -17.71 25.61
CA LYS A 634 39.54 -18.23 26.96
C LYS A 634 38.70 -17.28 27.84
N LYS A 635 39.03 -15.98 27.87
CA LYS A 635 38.33 -14.97 28.68
C LYS A 635 36.86 -14.83 28.29
N LEU A 636 36.57 -14.87 26.99
CA LEU A 636 35.21 -14.77 26.49
C LEU A 636 34.44 -16.07 26.74
N ASN A 637 35.06 -17.22 26.53
CA ASN A 637 34.47 -18.53 26.82
C ASN A 637 34.09 -18.69 28.31
N ASP A 638 34.94 -18.24 29.21
CA ASP A 638 34.64 -18.24 30.65
C ASP A 638 33.44 -17.34 30.99
N LYS A 639 33.35 -16.17 30.38
CA LYS A 639 32.16 -15.31 30.53
C LYS A 639 30.89 -15.96 29.98
N ILE A 640 30.94 -16.64 28.83
CA ILE A 640 29.81 -17.36 28.25
C ILE A 640 29.31 -18.44 29.18
N LYS A 641 30.23 -19.25 29.75
CA LYS A 641 29.90 -20.29 30.73
C LYS A 641 29.29 -19.70 32.03
N ALA A 642 29.89 -18.63 32.56
CA ALA A 642 29.36 -17.94 33.75
C ALA A 642 27.93 -17.39 33.49
N SER A 643 27.68 -16.82 32.31
CA SER A 643 26.35 -16.29 31.94
C SER A 643 25.33 -17.41 31.77
N ASN A 644 25.71 -18.59 31.23
CA ASN A 644 24.80 -19.74 31.14
C ASN A 644 24.46 -20.26 32.57
N ASN A 645 25.42 -20.36 33.46
CA ASN A 645 25.19 -20.76 34.86
C ASN A 645 24.28 -19.76 35.59
N LEU A 646 24.41 -18.46 35.30
CA LEU A 646 23.51 -17.44 35.83
C LEU A 646 22.06 -17.65 35.36
N LEU A 647 21.84 -17.99 34.09
CA LEU A 647 20.51 -18.31 33.56
C LEU A 647 19.92 -19.51 34.34
N ASP A 648 20.71 -20.55 34.60
CA ASP A 648 20.26 -21.73 35.38
C ASP A 648 19.89 -21.32 36.82
N THR A 649 20.65 -20.41 37.41
CA THR A 649 20.36 -19.86 38.75
C THR A 649 19.04 -19.08 38.76
N ILE A 650 18.81 -18.23 37.75
CA ILE A 650 17.56 -17.47 37.61
C ILE A 650 16.37 -18.41 37.56
N TYR A 651 16.42 -19.43 36.71
CA TYR A 651 15.31 -20.39 36.59
C TYR A 651 15.08 -21.22 37.87
N SER A 652 16.13 -21.66 38.54
CA SER A 652 15.98 -22.41 39.79
C SER A 652 15.46 -21.54 40.93
N SER A 653 15.90 -20.29 41.03
CA SER A 653 15.43 -19.33 42.03
C SER A 653 13.96 -18.95 41.82
N THR A 654 13.55 -18.70 40.56
CA THR A 654 12.16 -18.42 40.22
C THR A 654 11.27 -19.61 40.56
N GLY A 655 11.74 -20.85 40.32
CA GLY A 655 11.02 -22.06 40.68
C GLY A 655 10.77 -22.15 42.18
N LYS A 656 11.78 -21.86 43.01
CA LYS A 656 11.67 -21.87 44.48
C LYS A 656 10.68 -20.81 45.01
N LEU A 657 10.69 -19.61 44.42
CA LEU A 657 9.74 -18.54 44.77
C LEU A 657 8.29 -18.94 44.43
N ASN A 658 8.06 -19.51 43.26
CA ASN A 658 6.72 -20.00 42.87
C ASN A 658 6.22 -21.10 43.83
N THR A 659 7.08 -22.01 44.22
CA THR A 659 6.73 -23.07 45.20
C THR A 659 6.35 -22.47 46.57
N LEU A 660 7.04 -21.41 47.01
CA LEU A 660 6.71 -20.70 48.24
C LEU A 660 5.34 -19.99 48.11
N ASP A 661 5.09 -19.31 47.01
CA ASP A 661 3.80 -18.66 46.75
C ASP A 661 2.64 -19.66 46.81
N ASP A 662 2.81 -20.83 46.16
CA ASP A 662 1.81 -21.93 46.18
C ASP A 662 1.60 -22.48 47.61
N MET A 663 2.63 -22.60 48.39
CA MET A 663 2.54 -23.04 49.81
C MET A 663 1.76 -22.02 50.65
N LEU A 664 2.04 -20.73 50.47
CA LEU A 664 1.34 -19.64 51.16
C LEU A 664 -0.13 -19.58 50.77
N GLU A 665 -0.47 -19.69 49.48
CA GLU A 665 -1.86 -19.74 49.00
C GLU A 665 -2.62 -20.95 49.58
N ASN A 666 -1.97 -22.11 49.61
CA ASN A 666 -2.59 -23.31 50.19
C ASN A 666 -2.82 -23.19 51.71
N GLU A 667 -1.96 -22.49 52.44
CA GLU A 667 -2.13 -22.24 53.88
C GLU A 667 -3.25 -21.22 54.14
N ILE A 668 -3.35 -20.16 53.33
CA ILE A 668 -4.42 -19.17 53.37
C ILE A 668 -5.78 -19.80 53.10
N ASN A 669 -5.86 -20.71 52.13
CA ASN A 669 -7.10 -21.40 51.75
C ASN A 669 -7.51 -22.52 52.71
N ARG A 670 -6.65 -22.92 53.64
CA ARG A 670 -6.97 -23.88 54.72
C ARG A 670 -7.52 -23.25 55.97
N ASN A 671 -7.41 -21.94 56.13
CA ASN A 671 -8.02 -21.14 57.16
C ASN A 671 -9.29 -20.46 56.65
#